data_fa7ed5ac89e7153f465936b9ae6e5f54
#
_entry.id   fa7ed5ac89e7153f465936b9ae6e5f54
#
_cell.length_a   1.000
_cell.length_b   1.000
_cell.length_c   1.000
_cell.angle_alpha   90.00
_cell.angle_beta   90.00
_cell.angle_gamma   90.00
#
_symmetry.space_group_name_H-M   'P 1'
#
loop_
_entity.id
_entity.type
_entity.pdbx_description
1 polymer ?
#
loop_
_entity_poly.entity_id
_entity_poly.type
_entity_poly.pdbx_seq_one_letter_code
_entity_poly.pdbx_strand_id
1 'polypeptide(L)'
;SASSPISIRVIVGGGGSGKTRLAMDLCDCLSDAGWHAGFLSAAELTRFRGQQNLATWGWSQPTLVVIDYAAARGQALGAWLKELAGNSGESDKPLRLLLLERHADLNGGWWREAFDSGNSSAYALQGMLNPREPVKLLALDPAARRQVLDAMLAKLGSGERVPPAGAEPGFDEQLARLTWGGDPLYLMIAASRAAETGLGNLLALNRVELVKAIAGGERARLASQAQICGLAPEVLWHMAALVTLCGGLTWEALADAVPAELTVLRRPNAHPAANIANALCSALPAADSGVAAILPDPVGEAFVLDVLSSSRVAQGVVRRASALSGLAVADTLIRCAQDFGEAEGCIALQSLQSLADDLEDPAALAALLNRLPESSVALRKFAAGLSRRIVETLPGDDRSPEAREFMASSLRDFAIRLIEMGDREGALAPGREALEICRELAGKNPDAFRPELASSLYTLAAVLNEFGDRQGALALAREATEIYGELGKKNHDAFRPDLARSLDNLANRLGALGNREGALAPGREAVEIFRELTAKNPDAFRPDLARSLNNLAIHLSEMGDREGALASGREAVEIYRELTAKDPDAFRPDLASSLHTLANRLSEMGDREDALASGREAVEIRRELAAKNPDAFRPNLAISLHTLANRLSEMGDREGALASAREAVEIYRELAAKNPDTFCPDLAGSLHTLANRLSEMGDREGA
;
A
#
# COMPACT_ATOMS: atom_id res chain seq x y z
N SER A 1 28.88 -11.83 -2.63
CA SER A 1 29.46 -13.11 -2.20
C SER A 1 28.96 -14.23 -3.10
N ALA A 2 29.90 -14.88 -3.80
CA ALA A 2 29.67 -15.77 -4.93
C ALA A 2 29.52 -17.24 -4.51
N SER A 3 28.49 -17.63 -3.76
CA SER A 3 28.41 -19.03 -3.31
C SER A 3 27.11 -19.76 -3.69
N SER A 4 26.09 -19.10 -4.21
CA SER A 4 24.88 -19.78 -4.66
C SER A 4 24.76 -19.75 -6.19
N PRO A 5 24.53 -20.92 -6.85
CA PRO A 5 24.32 -20.96 -8.29
C PRO A 5 23.10 -20.12 -8.72
N ILE A 6 22.07 -20.06 -7.89
CA ILE A 6 20.87 -19.24 -8.10
C ILE A 6 20.75 -18.20 -6.99
N SER A 7 20.51 -16.94 -7.34
CA SER A 7 20.23 -15.87 -6.39
C SER A 7 19.09 -14.99 -6.90
N ILE A 8 18.16 -14.69 -6.01
CA ILE A 8 16.99 -13.85 -6.28
C ILE A 8 17.15 -12.55 -5.51
N ARG A 9 16.95 -11.43 -6.17
CA ARG A 9 16.89 -10.11 -5.53
C ARG A 9 15.58 -9.44 -5.88
N VAL A 10 14.95 -8.85 -4.90
CA VAL A 10 13.72 -8.06 -5.09
C VAL A 10 14.05 -6.60 -4.86
N ILE A 11 13.66 -5.73 -5.78
CA ILE A 11 13.77 -4.28 -5.64
C ILE A 11 12.35 -3.71 -5.59
N VAL A 12 12.06 -2.94 -4.55
CA VAL A 12 10.78 -2.26 -4.38
C VAL A 12 10.96 -0.74 -4.32
N GLY A 13 9.93 -0.02 -4.72
CA GLY A 13 9.91 1.44 -4.68
C GLY A 13 8.68 1.98 -5.39
N GLY A 14 8.24 3.18 -5.06
CA GLY A 14 7.07 3.83 -5.67
C GLY A 14 7.09 3.83 -7.20
N GLY A 15 5.94 4.10 -7.81
CA GLY A 15 5.89 4.33 -9.26
C GLY A 15 6.83 5.47 -9.63
N GLY A 16 7.71 5.24 -10.61
CA GLY A 16 8.66 6.26 -11.05
C GLY A 16 10.00 6.31 -10.33
N SER A 17 10.21 5.50 -9.27
CA SER A 17 11.46 5.48 -8.49
C SER A 17 12.72 5.05 -9.27
N GLY A 18 12.58 4.70 -10.56
CA GLY A 18 13.71 4.35 -11.43
C GLY A 18 14.09 2.86 -11.45
N LYS A 19 13.31 1.96 -10.82
CA LYS A 19 13.58 0.51 -10.75
C LYS A 19 13.88 -0.11 -12.12
N THR A 20 12.95 0.08 -13.06
CA THR A 20 13.06 -0.47 -14.42
C THR A 20 14.28 0.11 -15.14
N ARG A 21 14.54 1.42 -14.99
CA ARG A 21 15.72 2.06 -15.60
C ARG A 21 17.01 1.49 -15.00
N LEU A 22 17.09 1.36 -13.69
CA LEU A 22 18.23 0.74 -13.00
C LEU A 22 18.47 -0.68 -13.49
N ALA A 23 17.41 -1.45 -13.68
CA ALA A 23 17.51 -2.82 -14.20
C ALA A 23 17.94 -2.86 -15.68
N MET A 24 17.52 -1.91 -16.53
CA MET A 24 18.01 -1.77 -17.90
C MET A 24 19.49 -1.48 -17.94
N ASP A 25 19.96 -0.48 -17.19
CA ASP A 25 21.38 -0.14 -17.12
C ASP A 25 22.21 -1.32 -16.57
N LEU A 26 21.67 -2.09 -15.63
CA LEU A 26 22.33 -3.33 -15.15
C LEU A 26 22.40 -4.40 -16.23
N CYS A 27 21.34 -4.59 -17.03
CA CYS A 27 21.33 -5.54 -18.15
C CYS A 27 22.39 -5.16 -19.18
N ASP A 28 22.49 -3.88 -19.55
CA ASP A 28 23.49 -3.38 -20.50
C ASP A 28 24.91 -3.63 -19.98
N CYS A 29 25.20 -3.24 -18.75
CA CYS A 29 26.51 -3.48 -18.12
C CYS A 29 26.89 -4.97 -18.04
N LEU A 30 25.93 -5.84 -17.74
CA LEU A 30 26.19 -7.28 -17.65
C LEU A 30 26.32 -7.93 -19.03
N SER A 31 25.57 -7.46 -20.03
CA SER A 31 25.71 -7.91 -21.42
C SER A 31 27.13 -7.61 -21.95
N ASP A 32 27.66 -6.41 -21.66
CA ASP A 32 29.05 -6.02 -21.96
C ASP A 32 30.08 -6.90 -21.24
N ALA A 33 29.69 -7.42 -20.07
CA ALA A 33 30.53 -8.36 -19.29
C ALA A 33 30.33 -9.83 -19.68
N GLY A 34 29.63 -10.13 -20.76
CA GLY A 34 29.46 -11.49 -21.30
C GLY A 34 28.35 -12.30 -20.61
N TRP A 35 27.39 -11.64 -19.93
CA TRP A 35 26.20 -12.28 -19.39
C TRP A 35 25.06 -12.26 -20.42
N HIS A 36 24.19 -13.25 -20.34
CA HIS A 36 22.87 -13.14 -20.94
C HIS A 36 21.97 -12.38 -19.95
N ALA A 37 21.58 -11.16 -20.30
CA ALA A 37 20.78 -10.31 -19.43
C ALA A 37 19.57 -9.74 -20.18
N GLY A 38 18.39 -9.76 -19.55
CA GLY A 38 17.18 -9.21 -20.16
C GLY A 38 15.94 -9.34 -19.28
N PHE A 39 14.85 -8.74 -19.82
CA PHE A 39 13.55 -8.76 -19.19
C PHE A 39 12.71 -9.95 -19.68
N LEU A 40 12.00 -10.59 -18.76
CA LEU A 40 11.05 -11.64 -19.05
C LEU A 40 9.63 -11.09 -18.91
N SER A 41 8.90 -11.02 -20.02
CA SER A 41 7.51 -10.54 -20.04
C SER A 41 6.54 -11.57 -19.45
N ALA A 42 5.30 -11.13 -19.12
CA ALA A 42 4.25 -12.03 -18.63
C ALA A 42 3.87 -13.12 -19.62
N ALA A 43 3.73 -12.71 -20.88
CA ALA A 43 3.38 -13.63 -21.98
C ALA A 43 4.47 -14.68 -22.18
N GLU A 44 5.73 -14.25 -22.12
CA GLU A 44 6.89 -15.15 -22.24
C GLU A 44 7.02 -16.10 -21.06
N LEU A 45 6.80 -15.64 -19.82
CA LEU A 45 6.79 -16.52 -18.66
C LEU A 45 5.72 -17.60 -18.79
N THR A 46 4.53 -17.24 -19.24
CA THR A 46 3.44 -18.20 -19.47
C THR A 46 3.76 -19.18 -20.61
N ARG A 47 4.28 -18.66 -21.73
CA ARG A 47 4.70 -19.48 -22.87
C ARG A 47 5.85 -20.43 -22.48
N PHE A 48 6.84 -19.90 -21.77
CA PHE A 48 7.99 -20.68 -21.29
C PHE A 48 7.57 -21.87 -20.44
N ARG A 49 6.63 -21.68 -19.49
CA ARG A 49 6.06 -22.76 -18.69
C ARG A 49 5.27 -23.77 -19.48
N GLY A 50 4.55 -23.36 -20.53
CA GLY A 50 3.75 -24.26 -21.38
C GLY A 50 4.57 -25.06 -22.40
N GLN A 51 5.74 -24.59 -22.80
CA GLN A 51 6.54 -25.16 -23.89
C GLN A 51 7.82 -25.89 -23.42
N GLN A 52 8.31 -25.57 -22.23
CA GLN A 52 9.57 -26.11 -21.71
C GLN A 52 9.31 -27.11 -20.58
N ASN A 53 10.05 -28.19 -20.57
CA ASN A 53 10.16 -29.03 -19.37
C ASN A 53 11.14 -28.34 -18.41
N LEU A 54 10.60 -27.60 -17.45
CA LEU A 54 11.39 -26.82 -16.51
C LEU A 54 12.29 -27.70 -15.61
N ALA A 55 11.99 -28.98 -15.48
CA ALA A 55 12.84 -29.94 -14.77
C ALA A 55 14.15 -30.23 -15.52
N THR A 56 14.21 -29.98 -16.83
CA THR A 56 15.41 -30.16 -17.67
C THR A 56 15.97 -28.85 -18.20
N TRP A 57 15.37 -27.70 -17.84
CA TRP A 57 15.85 -26.40 -18.29
C TRP A 57 17.15 -26.05 -17.58
N GLY A 58 18.16 -25.66 -18.37
CA GLY A 58 19.46 -25.22 -17.91
C GLY A 58 19.94 -23.98 -18.64
N TRP A 59 20.94 -23.32 -18.10
CA TRP A 59 21.60 -22.17 -18.71
C TRP A 59 23.12 -22.44 -18.87
N SER A 60 23.63 -22.12 -20.05
CA SER A 60 25.01 -22.42 -20.42
C SER A 60 25.97 -21.24 -20.16
N GLN A 61 25.47 -20.06 -19.86
CA GLN A 61 26.22 -18.85 -19.59
C GLN A 61 25.69 -18.15 -18.33
N PRO A 62 26.46 -17.28 -17.68
CA PRO A 62 25.95 -16.42 -16.62
C PRO A 62 24.70 -15.67 -17.10
N THR A 63 23.61 -15.77 -16.38
CA THR A 63 22.31 -15.26 -16.83
C THR A 63 21.67 -14.36 -15.77
N LEU A 64 21.19 -13.19 -16.21
CA LEU A 64 20.32 -12.31 -15.42
C LEU A 64 18.92 -12.26 -16.08
N VAL A 65 17.88 -12.60 -15.32
CA VAL A 65 16.49 -12.46 -15.73
C VAL A 65 15.85 -11.38 -14.86
N VAL A 66 15.32 -10.35 -15.49
CA VAL A 66 14.54 -9.28 -14.82
C VAL A 66 13.06 -9.54 -15.04
N ILE A 67 12.29 -9.49 -13.97
CA ILE A 67 10.82 -9.59 -14.00
C ILE A 67 10.28 -8.31 -13.38
N ASP A 68 9.68 -7.46 -14.21
CA ASP A 68 9.00 -6.26 -13.78
C ASP A 68 7.52 -6.57 -13.45
N TYR A 69 6.93 -5.85 -12.47
CA TYR A 69 5.59 -6.11 -11.96
C TYR A 69 5.39 -7.55 -11.47
N ALA A 70 6.30 -8.00 -10.59
CA ALA A 70 6.33 -9.37 -10.08
C ALA A 70 5.02 -9.77 -9.38
N ALA A 71 4.33 -8.84 -8.70
CA ALA A 71 3.06 -9.06 -8.01
C ALA A 71 1.95 -9.58 -8.93
N ALA A 72 1.85 -9.01 -10.13
CA ALA A 72 0.85 -9.42 -11.12
C ALA A 72 0.98 -10.91 -11.56
N ARG A 73 2.03 -11.60 -11.12
CA ARG A 73 2.41 -12.96 -11.55
C ARG A 73 2.77 -13.88 -10.39
N GLY A 74 2.40 -13.54 -9.16
CA GLY A 74 2.82 -14.23 -7.95
C GLY A 74 2.72 -15.75 -8.03
N GLN A 75 1.56 -16.29 -8.43
CA GLN A 75 1.36 -17.74 -8.59
C GLN A 75 2.25 -18.39 -9.68
N ALA A 76 2.33 -17.76 -10.86
CA ALA A 76 3.15 -18.25 -11.96
C ALA A 76 4.64 -18.23 -11.61
N LEU A 77 5.06 -17.14 -10.96
CA LEU A 77 6.41 -16.95 -10.46
C LEU A 77 6.74 -17.97 -9.37
N GLY A 78 5.87 -18.15 -8.39
CA GLY A 78 6.06 -19.10 -7.29
C GLY A 78 6.20 -20.54 -7.79
N ALA A 79 5.40 -20.96 -8.77
CA ALA A 79 5.53 -22.29 -9.37
C ALA A 79 6.88 -22.45 -10.10
N TRP A 80 7.32 -21.44 -10.87
CA TRP A 80 8.61 -21.49 -11.55
C TRP A 80 9.79 -21.51 -10.56
N LEU A 81 9.74 -20.68 -9.53
CA LEU A 81 10.78 -20.65 -8.50
C LEU A 81 10.92 -21.97 -7.73
N LYS A 82 9.81 -22.68 -7.47
CA LYS A 82 9.84 -24.00 -6.84
C LYS A 82 10.56 -25.04 -7.71
N GLU A 83 10.30 -25.03 -9.00
CA GLU A 83 10.98 -25.92 -9.95
C GLU A 83 12.48 -25.60 -10.04
N LEU A 84 12.84 -24.30 -10.06
CA LEU A 84 14.25 -23.88 -10.01
C LEU A 84 14.93 -24.31 -8.71
N ALA A 85 14.23 -24.24 -7.57
CA ALA A 85 14.77 -24.68 -6.29
C ALA A 85 15.05 -26.18 -6.25
N GLY A 86 14.22 -26.99 -6.92
CA GLY A 86 14.40 -28.43 -7.06
C GLY A 86 15.62 -28.82 -7.94
N ASN A 87 15.97 -27.97 -8.90
CA ASN A 87 16.99 -28.25 -9.92
C ASN A 87 18.29 -27.44 -9.75
N SER A 88 18.49 -26.81 -8.61
CA SER A 88 19.59 -25.85 -8.36
C SER A 88 21.02 -26.45 -8.43
N GLY A 89 21.17 -27.77 -8.60
CA GLY A 89 22.48 -28.46 -8.66
C GLY A 89 23.02 -28.75 -10.07
N GLU A 90 22.27 -28.45 -11.14
CA GLU A 90 22.62 -28.91 -12.49
C GLU A 90 23.45 -27.94 -13.34
N SER A 91 23.70 -26.70 -12.89
CA SER A 91 24.48 -25.74 -13.67
C SER A 91 25.61 -25.11 -12.87
N ASP A 92 26.81 -25.10 -13.47
CA ASP A 92 28.02 -24.44 -12.94
C ASP A 92 28.01 -22.91 -13.16
N LYS A 93 27.04 -22.38 -13.87
CA LYS A 93 26.94 -20.95 -14.20
C LYS A 93 25.95 -20.24 -13.30
N PRO A 94 26.19 -18.97 -12.91
CA PRO A 94 25.27 -18.24 -12.05
C PRO A 94 23.99 -17.84 -12.80
N LEU A 95 22.83 -18.08 -12.15
CA LEU A 95 21.55 -17.48 -12.50
C LEU A 95 21.19 -16.41 -11.47
N ARG A 96 20.85 -15.24 -11.96
CA ARG A 96 20.39 -14.12 -11.14
C ARG A 96 19.00 -13.72 -11.57
N LEU A 97 18.07 -13.68 -10.62
CA LEU A 97 16.71 -13.20 -10.83
C LEU A 97 16.55 -11.85 -10.14
N LEU A 98 16.10 -10.85 -10.87
CA LEU A 98 15.81 -9.51 -10.36
C LEU A 98 14.31 -9.26 -10.51
N LEU A 99 13.61 -9.20 -9.39
CA LEU A 99 12.18 -8.93 -9.34
C LEU A 99 11.98 -7.46 -8.99
N LEU A 100 11.19 -6.76 -9.77
CA LEU A 100 10.86 -5.34 -9.55
C LEU A 100 9.39 -5.23 -9.19
N GLU A 101 9.11 -4.49 -8.10
CA GLU A 101 7.73 -4.28 -7.66
C GLU A 101 7.56 -2.93 -6.95
N ARG A 102 6.33 -2.44 -6.85
CA ARG A 102 6.01 -1.22 -6.09
C ARG A 102 6.09 -1.48 -4.58
N HIS A 103 5.51 -2.57 -4.14
CA HIS A 103 5.48 -3.00 -2.74
C HIS A 103 5.68 -4.51 -2.63
N ALA A 104 6.30 -4.94 -1.55
CA ALA A 104 6.35 -6.34 -1.16
C ALA A 104 6.00 -6.42 0.32
N ASP A 105 4.86 -7.05 0.61
CA ASP A 105 4.52 -7.47 1.96
C ASP A 105 5.05 -8.89 2.16
N LEU A 106 5.97 -9.02 3.12
CA LEU A 106 6.64 -10.30 3.39
C LEU A 106 5.69 -11.34 4.02
N ASN A 107 4.51 -10.92 4.49
CA ASN A 107 3.54 -11.77 5.18
C ASN A 107 2.27 -12.02 4.37
N GLY A 108 2.12 -11.38 3.20
CA GLY A 108 0.89 -11.42 2.43
C GLY A 108 1.06 -11.31 0.93
N GLY A 109 -0.05 -11.28 0.23
CA GLY A 109 -0.15 -11.02 -1.20
C GLY A 109 0.76 -11.88 -2.06
N TRP A 110 1.29 -11.26 -3.13
CA TRP A 110 2.13 -11.95 -4.11
C TRP A 110 3.43 -12.53 -3.54
N TRP A 111 3.97 -11.92 -2.46
CA TRP A 111 5.18 -12.41 -1.82
C TRP A 111 4.96 -13.81 -1.24
N ARG A 112 3.85 -13.97 -0.52
CA ARG A 112 3.46 -15.27 0.03
C ARG A 112 3.19 -16.29 -1.06
N GLU A 113 2.53 -15.91 -2.13
CA GLU A 113 2.28 -16.78 -3.30
C GLU A 113 3.59 -17.24 -3.96
N ALA A 114 4.57 -16.35 -4.07
CA ALA A 114 5.84 -16.62 -4.72
C ALA A 114 6.82 -17.38 -3.83
N PHE A 115 6.90 -17.08 -2.54
CA PHE A 115 7.99 -17.53 -1.66
C PHE A 115 7.55 -18.36 -0.45
N ASP A 116 6.25 -18.33 -0.06
CA ASP A 116 5.78 -18.96 1.18
C ASP A 116 4.63 -19.94 0.93
N SER A 117 4.97 -21.12 0.45
CA SER A 117 4.00 -22.15 0.09
C SER A 117 3.93 -23.33 1.07
N GLY A 118 4.34 -23.15 2.31
CA GLY A 118 4.10 -24.13 3.39
C GLY A 118 4.83 -25.46 3.33
N ASN A 119 5.73 -25.68 2.35
CA ASN A 119 6.44 -26.95 2.14
C ASN A 119 7.97 -26.77 2.25
N SER A 120 8.70 -27.89 2.33
CA SER A 120 10.19 -27.91 2.36
C SER A 120 10.87 -27.11 1.24
N SER A 121 10.20 -26.90 0.12
CA SER A 121 10.64 -26.03 -0.97
C SER A 121 10.70 -24.55 -0.60
N ALA A 122 9.91 -24.09 0.37
CA ALA A 122 9.93 -22.68 0.83
C ALA A 122 11.27 -22.31 1.48
N TYR A 123 11.87 -23.23 2.25
CA TYR A 123 13.19 -23.00 2.85
C TYR A 123 14.29 -22.87 1.80
N ALA A 124 14.23 -23.69 0.73
CA ALA A 124 15.17 -23.60 -0.37
C ALA A 124 15.04 -22.27 -1.11
N LEU A 125 13.82 -21.80 -1.35
CA LEU A 125 13.56 -20.50 -2.00
C LEU A 125 14.02 -19.32 -1.16
N GLN A 126 13.75 -19.33 0.15
CA GLN A 126 14.25 -18.30 1.06
C GLN A 126 15.78 -18.27 1.13
N GLY A 127 16.45 -19.42 0.97
CA GLY A 127 17.91 -19.51 0.86
C GLY A 127 18.49 -18.89 -0.42
N MET A 128 17.68 -18.73 -1.47
CA MET A 128 18.08 -18.09 -2.73
C MET A 128 17.91 -16.56 -2.71
N LEU A 129 17.10 -16.02 -1.82
CA LEU A 129 16.94 -14.57 -1.66
C LEU A 129 18.21 -13.94 -1.10
N ASN A 130 18.76 -12.93 -1.80
CA ASN A 130 19.99 -12.25 -1.39
C ASN A 130 19.99 -10.76 -1.84
N PRO A 131 19.74 -9.82 -0.93
CA PRO A 131 19.34 -10.04 0.47
C PRO A 131 17.99 -10.78 0.55
N ARG A 132 17.68 -11.33 1.72
CA ARG A 132 16.37 -11.99 1.96
C ARG A 132 15.23 -10.99 1.86
N GLU A 133 15.52 -9.74 2.07
CA GLU A 133 14.57 -8.63 2.10
C GLU A 133 14.61 -7.85 0.79
N PRO A 134 13.46 -7.29 0.36
CA PRO A 134 13.41 -6.40 -0.78
C PRO A 134 14.30 -5.17 -0.57
N VAL A 135 15.12 -4.84 -1.58
CA VAL A 135 15.89 -3.61 -1.59
C VAL A 135 14.97 -2.45 -1.97
N LYS A 136 14.77 -1.50 -1.06
CA LYS A 136 13.99 -0.29 -1.35
C LYS A 136 14.86 0.77 -2.02
N LEU A 137 14.33 1.35 -3.11
CA LEU A 137 14.88 2.58 -3.67
C LEU A 137 14.35 3.77 -2.86
N LEU A 138 15.27 4.51 -2.26
CA LEU A 138 14.97 5.70 -1.48
C LEU A 138 14.80 6.93 -2.38
N ALA A 139 14.04 7.92 -1.89
CA ALA A 139 13.96 9.23 -2.52
C ALA A 139 15.32 9.91 -2.60
N LEU A 140 15.54 10.71 -3.63
CA LEU A 140 16.77 11.49 -3.81
C LEU A 140 16.85 12.62 -2.76
N ASP A 141 18.06 12.86 -2.24
CA ASP A 141 18.31 14.01 -1.39
C ASP A 141 18.22 15.36 -2.19
N PRO A 142 18.14 16.53 -1.53
CA PRO A 142 17.99 17.79 -2.24
C PRO A 142 19.09 18.08 -3.25
N ALA A 143 20.34 17.70 -2.97
CA ALA A 143 21.46 17.93 -3.88
C ALA A 143 21.37 17.04 -5.12
N ALA A 144 21.05 15.76 -4.93
CA ALA A 144 20.83 14.81 -6.02
C ALA A 144 19.62 15.20 -6.88
N ARG A 145 18.52 15.71 -6.29
CA ARG A 145 17.36 16.22 -7.05
C ARG A 145 17.74 17.34 -7.99
N ARG A 146 18.50 18.33 -7.50
CA ARG A 146 19.01 19.45 -8.31
C ARG A 146 19.90 18.96 -9.44
N GLN A 147 20.82 18.03 -9.17
CA GLN A 147 21.70 17.45 -10.18
C GLN A 147 20.92 16.72 -11.28
N VAL A 148 19.93 15.90 -10.92
CA VAL A 148 19.10 15.20 -11.91
C VAL A 148 18.30 16.18 -12.74
N LEU A 149 17.67 17.20 -12.14
CA LEU A 149 16.90 18.21 -12.83
C LEU A 149 17.81 19.01 -13.81
N ASP A 150 18.95 19.47 -13.36
CA ASP A 150 19.88 20.28 -14.18
C ASP A 150 20.46 19.45 -15.35
N ALA A 151 20.87 18.20 -15.07
CA ALA A 151 21.35 17.28 -16.11
C ALA A 151 20.28 17.00 -17.18
N MET A 152 19.02 16.85 -16.79
CA MET A 152 17.92 16.63 -17.73
C MET A 152 17.60 17.88 -18.54
N LEU A 153 17.59 19.09 -17.93
CA LEU A 153 17.42 20.36 -18.64
C LEU A 153 18.53 20.58 -19.67
N ALA A 154 19.77 20.27 -19.30
CA ALA A 154 20.89 20.34 -20.21
C ALA A 154 20.76 19.35 -21.38
N LYS A 155 20.33 18.10 -21.10
CA LYS A 155 20.08 17.07 -22.15
C LYS A 155 18.95 17.46 -23.11
N LEU A 156 17.95 18.18 -22.62
CA LEU A 156 16.82 18.70 -23.42
C LEU A 156 17.21 19.97 -24.20
N GLY A 157 18.44 20.48 -24.04
CA GLY A 157 18.88 21.72 -24.69
C GLY A 157 18.19 22.98 -24.16
N SER A 158 17.64 22.91 -22.94
CA SER A 158 16.96 24.04 -22.32
C SER A 158 17.95 25.10 -21.87
N GLY A 159 17.55 26.40 -22.01
CA GLY A 159 18.29 27.52 -21.46
C GLY A 159 18.09 27.71 -19.95
N GLU A 160 17.13 27.02 -19.36
CA GLU A 160 16.85 27.07 -17.92
C GLU A 160 17.99 26.51 -17.09
N ARG A 161 18.21 27.07 -15.91
CA ARG A 161 19.24 26.63 -14.97
C ARG A 161 18.63 26.44 -13.59
N VAL A 162 19.00 25.35 -12.95
CA VAL A 162 18.60 25.11 -11.56
C VAL A 162 19.32 26.09 -10.65
N PRO A 163 18.60 26.86 -9.80
CA PRO A 163 19.24 27.81 -8.90
C PRO A 163 20.20 27.12 -7.96
N PRO A 164 21.35 27.75 -7.61
CA PRO A 164 22.27 27.21 -6.60
C PRO A 164 21.57 26.97 -5.25
N ALA A 165 22.08 26.04 -4.46
CA ALA A 165 21.52 25.74 -3.15
C ALA A 165 21.47 27.01 -2.27
N GLY A 166 20.30 27.31 -1.71
CA GLY A 166 20.07 28.51 -0.87
C GLY A 166 19.87 29.83 -1.61
N ALA A 167 19.98 29.86 -2.95
CA ALA A 167 19.78 31.08 -3.73
C ALA A 167 18.29 31.51 -3.80
N GLU A 168 17.38 30.53 -3.85
CA GLU A 168 15.93 30.78 -3.85
C GLU A 168 15.30 30.07 -2.64
N PRO A 169 14.71 30.82 -1.69
CA PRO A 169 14.00 30.26 -0.56
C PRO A 169 12.81 29.40 -1.02
N GLY A 170 12.67 28.20 -0.47
CA GLY A 170 11.54 27.30 -0.78
C GLY A 170 11.66 26.50 -2.06
N PHE A 171 12.69 26.69 -2.91
CA PHE A 171 12.86 25.92 -4.16
C PHE A 171 12.92 24.41 -3.91
N ASP A 172 13.74 23.96 -2.96
CA ASP A 172 13.87 22.52 -2.66
C ASP A 172 12.59 21.90 -2.11
N GLU A 173 11.82 22.67 -1.32
CA GLU A 173 10.54 22.24 -0.77
C GLU A 173 9.48 22.13 -1.87
N GLN A 174 9.42 23.12 -2.77
CA GLN A 174 8.51 23.10 -3.90
C GLN A 174 8.85 21.98 -4.87
N LEU A 175 10.14 21.79 -5.18
CA LEU A 175 10.60 20.70 -6.02
C LEU A 175 10.32 19.34 -5.36
N ALA A 176 10.53 19.21 -4.06
CA ALA A 176 10.20 17.99 -3.32
C ALA A 176 8.71 17.69 -3.36
N ARG A 177 7.85 18.68 -3.18
CA ARG A 177 6.40 18.56 -3.24
C ARG A 177 5.92 18.15 -4.64
N LEU A 178 6.47 18.78 -5.69
CA LEU A 178 6.15 18.49 -7.08
C LEU A 178 6.59 17.08 -7.50
N THR A 179 7.71 16.59 -6.97
CA THR A 179 8.37 15.35 -7.38
C THR A 179 8.29 14.23 -6.34
N TRP A 180 7.36 14.32 -5.42
CA TRP A 180 7.14 13.32 -4.36
C TRP A 180 8.41 12.95 -3.57
N GLY A 181 9.09 13.95 -3.06
CA GLY A 181 10.33 13.76 -2.31
C GLY A 181 11.55 13.48 -3.18
N GLY A 182 11.49 13.70 -4.50
CA GLY A 182 12.61 13.54 -5.41
C GLY A 182 12.59 12.23 -6.20
N ASP A 183 11.40 11.75 -6.55
CA ASP A 183 11.24 10.64 -7.46
C ASP A 183 11.88 10.98 -8.83
N PRO A 184 12.83 10.16 -9.34
CA PRO A 184 13.55 10.44 -10.58
C PRO A 184 12.66 10.62 -11.79
N LEU A 185 11.56 9.87 -11.90
CA LEU A 185 10.63 10.01 -13.01
C LEU A 185 9.95 11.37 -12.99
N TYR A 186 9.45 11.80 -11.81
CA TYR A 186 8.81 13.10 -11.69
C TYR A 186 9.79 14.25 -11.92
N LEU A 187 11.07 14.10 -11.57
CA LEU A 187 12.12 15.04 -11.93
C LEU A 187 12.34 15.12 -13.45
N MET A 188 12.30 14.00 -14.15
CA MET A 188 12.41 13.97 -15.61
C MET A 188 11.19 14.62 -16.27
N ILE A 189 9.98 14.32 -15.80
CA ILE A 189 8.73 14.93 -16.25
C ILE A 189 8.77 16.45 -15.99
N ALA A 190 9.23 16.86 -14.80
CA ALA A 190 9.40 18.24 -14.42
C ALA A 190 10.40 18.97 -15.32
N ALA A 191 11.55 18.35 -15.62
CA ALA A 191 12.54 18.90 -16.56
C ALA A 191 11.96 19.10 -17.97
N SER A 192 11.22 18.11 -18.48
CA SER A 192 10.55 18.23 -19.78
C SER A 192 9.57 19.41 -19.82
N ARG A 193 8.76 19.56 -18.78
CA ARG A 193 7.80 20.67 -18.68
C ARG A 193 8.48 22.02 -18.49
N ALA A 194 9.54 22.07 -17.65
CA ALA A 194 10.32 23.29 -17.46
C ALA A 194 11.01 23.76 -18.75
N ALA A 195 11.49 22.84 -19.59
CA ALA A 195 12.07 23.15 -20.87
C ALA A 195 11.07 23.83 -21.83
N GLU A 196 9.78 23.52 -21.70
CA GLU A 196 8.71 24.11 -22.51
C GLU A 196 8.17 25.44 -21.94
N THR A 197 8.02 25.53 -20.61
CA THR A 197 7.25 26.61 -19.97
C THR A 197 8.03 27.45 -18.99
N GLY A 198 9.28 27.08 -18.68
CA GLY A 198 10.13 27.72 -17.68
C GLY A 198 9.95 27.15 -16.26
N LEU A 199 11.02 27.21 -15.46
CA LEU A 199 11.07 26.67 -14.09
C LEU A 199 10.06 27.35 -13.15
N GLY A 200 9.86 28.67 -13.27
CA GLY A 200 8.90 29.39 -12.42
C GLY A 200 7.45 28.90 -12.62
N ASN A 201 7.05 28.66 -13.86
CA ASN A 201 5.71 28.11 -14.16
C ASN A 201 5.57 26.66 -13.72
N LEU A 202 6.65 25.87 -13.82
CA LEU A 202 6.68 24.49 -13.33
C LEU A 202 6.41 24.43 -11.82
N LEU A 203 7.11 25.24 -11.02
CA LEU A 203 7.02 25.21 -9.55
C LEU A 203 5.66 25.69 -9.03
N ALA A 204 4.86 26.36 -9.86
CA ALA A 204 3.49 26.74 -9.53
C ALA A 204 2.49 25.56 -9.64
N LEU A 205 2.86 24.46 -10.32
CA LEU A 205 2.01 23.29 -10.48
C LEU A 205 2.07 22.40 -9.24
N ASN A 206 0.98 21.64 -9.01
CA ASN A 206 1.04 20.45 -8.17
C ASN A 206 1.36 19.21 -9.02
N ARG A 207 1.62 18.08 -8.35
CA ARG A 207 1.98 16.81 -9.00
C ARG A 207 0.94 16.34 -10.03
N VAL A 208 -0.34 16.38 -9.68
CA VAL A 208 -1.44 15.95 -10.54
C VAL A 208 -1.52 16.82 -11.80
N GLU A 209 -1.39 18.15 -11.63
CA GLU A 209 -1.38 19.09 -12.74
C GLU A 209 -0.19 18.88 -13.65
N LEU A 210 1.00 18.58 -13.10
CA LEU A 210 2.17 18.25 -13.88
C LEU A 210 1.93 17.03 -14.77
N VAL A 211 1.45 15.93 -14.21
CA VAL A 211 1.21 14.69 -14.97
C VAL A 211 0.10 14.87 -16.00
N LYS A 212 -0.98 15.59 -15.65
CA LYS A 212 -2.05 15.94 -16.60
C LYS A 212 -1.54 16.79 -17.77
N ALA A 213 -0.62 17.72 -17.52
CA ALA A 213 -0.04 18.53 -18.58
C ALA A 213 0.76 17.68 -19.58
N ILE A 214 1.52 16.68 -19.11
CA ILE A 214 2.26 15.75 -19.96
C ILE A 214 1.32 14.80 -20.70
N ALA A 215 0.28 14.28 -20.05
CA ALA A 215 -0.76 13.47 -20.68
C ALA A 215 -1.46 14.24 -21.84
N GLY A 216 -1.67 15.55 -21.64
CA GLY A 216 -2.14 16.48 -22.69
C GLY A 216 -1.18 16.56 -23.88
N GLY A 217 0.13 16.54 -23.64
CA GLY A 217 1.17 16.46 -24.68
C GLY A 217 1.09 15.14 -25.48
N GLU A 218 0.93 14.00 -24.79
CA GLU A 218 0.72 12.70 -25.46
C GLU A 218 -0.56 12.69 -26.31
N ARG A 219 -1.61 13.31 -25.80
CA ARG A 219 -2.86 13.48 -26.54
C ARG A 219 -2.66 14.29 -27.82
N ALA A 220 -1.91 15.38 -27.75
CA ALA A 220 -1.56 16.19 -28.92
C ALA A 220 -0.69 15.41 -29.93
N ARG A 221 0.28 14.64 -29.45
CA ARG A 221 1.13 13.77 -30.27
C ARG A 221 0.31 12.71 -31.02
N LEU A 222 -0.60 12.04 -30.34
CA LEU A 222 -1.52 11.07 -30.96
C LEU A 222 -2.47 11.74 -31.97
N ALA A 223 -2.93 12.97 -31.68
CA ALA A 223 -3.74 13.72 -32.63
C ALA A 223 -2.98 14.04 -33.95
N SER A 224 -1.72 14.43 -33.85
CA SER A 224 -0.85 14.64 -35.00
C SER A 224 -0.65 13.36 -35.80
N GLN A 225 -0.44 12.23 -35.13
CA GLN A 225 -0.34 10.92 -35.79
C GLN A 225 -1.65 10.53 -36.47
N ALA A 226 -2.79 10.78 -35.84
CA ALA A 226 -4.09 10.53 -36.44
C ALA A 226 -4.28 11.33 -37.75
N GLN A 227 -3.90 12.61 -37.76
CA GLN A 227 -3.96 13.46 -38.96
C GLN A 227 -3.09 12.92 -40.11
N ILE A 228 -1.85 12.49 -39.79
CA ILE A 228 -0.94 11.88 -40.77
C ILE A 228 -1.58 10.64 -41.42
N CYS A 229 -2.30 9.84 -40.62
CA CYS A 229 -2.95 8.62 -41.09
C CYS A 229 -4.37 8.83 -41.62
N GLY A 230 -4.86 10.07 -41.70
CA GLY A 230 -6.22 10.39 -42.15
C GLY A 230 -7.31 9.92 -41.17
N LEU A 231 -6.97 9.75 -39.90
CA LEU A 231 -7.87 9.28 -38.85
C LEU A 231 -8.41 10.45 -38.00
N ALA A 232 -9.56 10.24 -37.35
CA ALA A 232 -10.04 11.19 -36.36
C ALA A 232 -9.25 11.03 -35.06
N PRO A 233 -8.76 12.11 -34.42
CA PRO A 233 -7.98 12.05 -33.20
C PRO A 233 -8.65 11.24 -32.06
N GLU A 234 -9.97 11.34 -31.89
CA GLU A 234 -10.73 10.65 -30.85
C GLU A 234 -10.66 9.13 -30.98
N VAL A 235 -10.52 8.62 -32.22
CA VAL A 235 -10.36 7.18 -32.45
C VAL A 235 -9.02 6.71 -31.92
N LEU A 236 -7.94 7.43 -32.19
CA LEU A 236 -6.62 7.06 -31.70
C LEU A 236 -6.50 7.21 -30.19
N TRP A 237 -7.08 8.26 -29.59
CA TRP A 237 -7.11 8.43 -28.14
C TRP A 237 -7.85 7.28 -27.45
N HIS A 238 -9.03 6.92 -27.97
CA HIS A 238 -9.84 5.83 -27.41
C HIS A 238 -9.11 4.48 -27.49
N MET A 239 -8.51 4.18 -28.63
CA MET A 239 -7.74 2.95 -28.82
C MET A 239 -6.46 2.92 -27.96
N ALA A 240 -5.77 4.05 -27.83
CA ALA A 240 -4.61 4.16 -26.96
C ALA A 240 -4.99 3.95 -25.47
N ALA A 241 -6.16 4.44 -25.03
CA ALA A 241 -6.66 4.18 -23.69
C ALA A 241 -7.00 2.71 -23.50
N LEU A 242 -7.65 2.04 -24.47
CA LEU A 242 -7.89 0.59 -24.45
C LEU A 242 -6.57 -0.18 -24.28
N VAL A 243 -5.58 0.11 -25.10
CA VAL A 243 -4.26 -0.54 -25.06
C VAL A 243 -3.56 -0.30 -23.73
N THR A 244 -3.63 0.92 -23.20
CA THR A 244 -3.01 1.29 -21.91
C THR A 244 -3.70 0.58 -20.74
N LEU A 245 -5.02 0.46 -20.77
CA LEU A 245 -5.77 -0.34 -19.79
C LEU A 245 -5.37 -1.81 -19.81
N CYS A 246 -5.10 -2.36 -20.99
CA CYS A 246 -4.66 -3.76 -21.15
C CYS A 246 -3.17 -3.98 -20.81
N GLY A 247 -2.40 -2.92 -20.59
CA GLY A 247 -0.95 -3.02 -20.38
C GLY A 247 -0.15 -3.28 -21.67
N GLY A 248 -0.76 -3.06 -22.83
CA GLY A 248 -0.25 -3.38 -24.16
C GLY A 248 -1.10 -4.47 -24.83
N LEU A 249 -1.08 -4.52 -26.15
CA LEU A 249 -1.79 -5.54 -26.95
C LEU A 249 -0.92 -5.98 -28.14
N THR A 250 -1.10 -7.22 -28.58
CA THR A 250 -0.55 -7.64 -29.88
C THR A 250 -1.29 -6.94 -31.00
N TRP A 251 -0.65 -6.88 -32.18
CA TRP A 251 -1.28 -6.27 -33.37
C TRP A 251 -2.61 -6.96 -33.73
N GLU A 252 -2.66 -8.29 -33.63
CA GLU A 252 -3.84 -9.09 -33.94
C GLU A 252 -4.98 -8.80 -32.96
N ALA A 253 -4.71 -8.84 -31.65
CA ALA A 253 -5.72 -8.57 -30.63
C ALA A 253 -6.29 -7.15 -30.74
N LEU A 254 -5.44 -6.17 -31.08
CA LEU A 254 -5.90 -4.81 -31.35
C LEU A 254 -6.75 -4.74 -32.60
N ALA A 255 -6.30 -5.33 -33.70
CA ALA A 255 -7.03 -5.32 -34.98
C ALA A 255 -8.43 -5.95 -34.83
N ASP A 256 -8.54 -7.03 -34.05
CA ASP A 256 -9.80 -7.70 -33.76
C ASP A 256 -10.73 -6.86 -32.86
N ALA A 257 -10.18 -6.05 -31.97
CA ALA A 257 -10.95 -5.17 -31.09
C ALA A 257 -11.50 -3.91 -31.80
N VAL A 258 -10.79 -3.40 -32.79
CA VAL A 258 -11.10 -2.13 -33.51
C VAL A 258 -12.56 -2.05 -34.00
N PRO A 259 -13.16 -3.04 -34.69
CA PRO A 259 -14.53 -2.93 -35.18
C PRO A 259 -15.57 -2.69 -34.08
N ALA A 260 -15.42 -3.35 -32.93
CA ALA A 260 -16.30 -3.17 -31.80
C ALA A 260 -16.18 -1.75 -31.22
N GLU A 261 -14.96 -1.23 -31.07
CA GLU A 261 -14.71 0.11 -30.55
C GLU A 261 -15.21 1.20 -31.52
N LEU A 262 -15.02 1.04 -32.86
CA LEU A 262 -15.56 1.95 -33.82
C LEU A 262 -17.09 2.01 -33.84
N THR A 263 -17.73 0.87 -33.58
CA THR A 263 -19.21 0.80 -33.46
C THR A 263 -19.68 1.61 -32.27
N VAL A 264 -19.01 1.48 -31.13
CA VAL A 264 -19.31 2.24 -29.91
C VAL A 264 -19.08 3.74 -30.09
N LEU A 265 -18.03 4.11 -30.81
CA LEU A 265 -17.73 5.51 -31.17
C LEU A 265 -18.71 6.08 -32.25
N ARG A 266 -19.71 5.30 -32.67
CA ARG A 266 -20.65 5.64 -33.77
C ARG A 266 -19.95 5.98 -35.08
N ARG A 267 -18.84 5.31 -35.36
CA ARG A 267 -18.03 5.44 -36.58
C ARG A 267 -17.79 4.09 -37.25
N PRO A 268 -18.83 3.23 -37.42
CA PRO A 268 -18.66 1.93 -38.04
C PRO A 268 -18.12 2.11 -39.45
N ASN A 269 -17.15 1.28 -39.84
CA ASN A 269 -16.54 1.26 -41.17
C ASN A 269 -15.82 2.57 -41.59
N ALA A 270 -15.49 3.47 -40.64
CA ALA A 270 -14.78 4.71 -40.98
C ALA A 270 -13.39 4.44 -41.60
N HIS A 271 -12.71 3.37 -41.11
CA HIS A 271 -11.38 2.97 -41.58
C HIS A 271 -11.19 1.46 -41.40
N PRO A 272 -10.36 0.80 -42.25
CA PRO A 272 -9.95 -0.60 -42.01
C PRO A 272 -9.26 -0.75 -40.67
N ALA A 273 -9.56 -1.84 -39.93
CA ALA A 273 -8.98 -2.12 -38.63
C ALA A 273 -7.44 -2.12 -38.65
N ALA A 274 -6.86 -2.71 -39.71
CA ALA A 274 -5.42 -2.74 -39.92
C ALA A 274 -4.78 -1.34 -39.96
N ASN A 275 -5.46 -0.34 -40.54
CA ASN A 275 -4.90 1.03 -40.65
C ASN A 275 -4.81 1.67 -39.25
N ILE A 276 -5.81 1.45 -38.39
CA ILE A 276 -5.83 1.97 -37.03
C ILE A 276 -4.77 1.25 -36.16
N ALA A 277 -4.68 -0.08 -36.30
CA ALA A 277 -3.67 -0.87 -35.60
C ALA A 277 -2.24 -0.44 -36.00
N ASN A 278 -1.98 -0.27 -37.31
CA ASN A 278 -0.69 0.21 -37.83
C ASN A 278 -0.36 1.64 -37.33
N ALA A 279 -1.35 2.54 -37.31
CA ALA A 279 -1.16 3.90 -36.82
C ALA A 279 -0.76 3.90 -35.30
N LEU A 280 -1.38 3.03 -34.53
CA LEU A 280 -1.03 2.88 -33.09
C LEU A 280 0.32 2.19 -32.90
N CYS A 281 0.64 1.12 -33.62
CA CYS A 281 1.97 0.50 -33.59
C CYS A 281 3.08 1.52 -33.94
N SER A 282 2.83 2.41 -34.88
CA SER A 282 3.79 3.48 -35.21
C SER A 282 3.89 4.54 -34.12
N ALA A 283 2.79 4.83 -33.43
CA ALA A 283 2.75 5.83 -32.33
C ALA A 283 3.25 5.28 -31.00
N LEU A 284 2.96 4.02 -30.69
CA LEU A 284 3.24 3.34 -29.42
C LEU A 284 3.86 1.97 -29.70
N PRO A 285 5.09 1.90 -30.23
CA PRO A 285 5.71 0.65 -30.63
C PRO A 285 6.04 -0.23 -29.41
N ALA A 286 5.70 -1.52 -29.48
CA ALA A 286 6.16 -2.55 -28.55
C ALA A 286 7.32 -3.35 -29.17
N ALA A 287 8.10 -4.04 -28.32
CA ALA A 287 9.26 -4.81 -28.74
C ALA A 287 8.91 -6.00 -29.65
N ASP A 288 7.70 -6.53 -29.56
CA ASP A 288 7.20 -7.73 -30.25
C ASP A 288 6.24 -7.43 -31.42
N SER A 289 6.38 -6.28 -32.06
CA SER A 289 5.51 -5.81 -33.15
C SER A 289 4.06 -5.49 -32.73
N GLY A 290 3.78 -5.46 -31.43
CA GLY A 290 2.50 -5.05 -30.86
C GLY A 290 2.40 -3.55 -30.60
N VAL A 291 1.45 -3.17 -29.78
CA VAL A 291 1.22 -1.80 -29.32
C VAL A 291 1.47 -1.73 -27.81
N ALA A 292 2.38 -0.87 -27.39
CA ALA A 292 2.70 -0.66 -25.99
C ALA A 292 1.65 0.23 -25.29
N ALA A 293 1.51 0.07 -23.99
CA ALA A 293 0.82 1.04 -23.14
C ALA A 293 1.55 2.40 -23.18
N ILE A 294 0.85 3.49 -22.91
CA ILE A 294 1.47 4.81 -22.74
C ILE A 294 2.32 4.76 -21.47
N LEU A 295 3.59 5.05 -21.62
CA LEU A 295 4.58 5.07 -20.55
C LEU A 295 5.15 6.49 -20.39
N PRO A 296 5.59 6.86 -19.21
CA PRO A 296 5.57 6.06 -17.96
C PRO A 296 4.18 5.96 -17.36
N ASP A 297 3.96 4.98 -16.46
CA ASP A 297 2.65 4.66 -15.87
C ASP A 297 1.82 5.88 -15.44
N PRO A 298 2.34 6.85 -14.64
CA PRO A 298 1.50 7.99 -14.23
C PRO A 298 0.97 8.82 -15.39
N VAL A 299 1.71 8.91 -16.49
CA VAL A 299 1.26 9.61 -17.71
C VAL A 299 0.17 8.81 -18.41
N GLY A 300 0.35 7.49 -18.54
CA GLY A 300 -0.65 6.57 -19.07
C GLY A 300 -1.94 6.57 -18.24
N GLU A 301 -1.81 6.56 -16.92
CA GLU A 301 -2.92 6.64 -15.96
C GLU A 301 -3.72 7.95 -16.12
N ALA A 302 -3.03 9.09 -16.15
CA ALA A 302 -3.68 10.39 -16.38
C ALA A 302 -4.34 10.48 -17.76
N PHE A 303 -3.71 9.91 -18.79
CA PHE A 303 -4.27 9.84 -20.14
C PHE A 303 -5.54 8.99 -20.19
N VAL A 304 -5.53 7.81 -19.55
CA VAL A 304 -6.72 6.94 -19.43
C VAL A 304 -7.85 7.69 -18.73
N LEU A 305 -7.58 8.34 -17.58
CA LEU A 305 -8.58 9.09 -16.85
C LEU A 305 -9.17 10.25 -17.65
N ASP A 306 -8.35 10.97 -18.42
CA ASP A 306 -8.80 12.05 -19.30
C ASP A 306 -9.72 11.52 -20.42
N VAL A 307 -9.39 10.39 -21.03
CA VAL A 307 -10.24 9.74 -22.05
C VAL A 307 -11.53 9.20 -21.43
N LEU A 308 -11.46 8.53 -20.27
CA LEU A 308 -12.65 8.00 -19.57
C LEU A 308 -13.59 9.12 -19.11
N SER A 309 -13.07 10.31 -18.78
CA SER A 309 -13.86 11.47 -18.38
C SER A 309 -14.56 12.15 -19.56
N SER A 310 -14.06 11.96 -20.77
CA SER A 310 -14.52 12.70 -21.95
C SER A 310 -15.92 12.31 -22.44
N SER A 311 -16.38 11.08 -22.14
CA SER A 311 -17.74 10.63 -22.49
C SER A 311 -18.14 9.34 -21.78
N ARG A 312 -19.48 9.11 -21.63
CA ARG A 312 -20.03 7.83 -21.13
C ARG A 312 -19.68 6.63 -22.02
N VAL A 313 -19.43 6.88 -23.29
CA VAL A 313 -19.00 5.86 -24.28
C VAL A 313 -17.61 5.36 -23.94
N ALA A 314 -16.72 6.26 -23.50
CA ALA A 314 -15.37 5.91 -23.09
C ALA A 314 -15.37 5.02 -21.82
N GLN A 315 -16.31 5.18 -20.90
CA GLN A 315 -16.39 4.32 -19.70
C GLN A 315 -16.62 2.84 -20.06
N GLY A 316 -17.36 2.54 -21.13
CA GLY A 316 -17.55 1.17 -21.62
C GLY A 316 -16.27 0.49 -22.15
N VAL A 317 -15.17 1.24 -22.36
CA VAL A 317 -13.88 0.66 -22.79
C VAL A 317 -13.30 -0.26 -21.73
N VAL A 318 -13.52 0.04 -20.44
CA VAL A 318 -13.04 -0.79 -19.32
C VAL A 318 -13.58 -2.23 -19.40
N ARG A 319 -14.88 -2.37 -19.66
CA ARG A 319 -15.51 -3.69 -19.80
C ARG A 319 -14.94 -4.49 -20.99
N ARG A 320 -14.72 -3.82 -22.13
CA ARG A 320 -14.15 -4.47 -23.31
C ARG A 320 -12.66 -4.77 -23.13
N ALA A 321 -11.91 -3.89 -22.46
CA ALA A 321 -10.54 -4.15 -22.08
C ALA A 321 -10.45 -5.37 -21.16
N SER A 322 -11.39 -5.51 -20.19
CA SER A 322 -11.45 -6.69 -19.32
C SER A 322 -11.76 -7.97 -20.09
N ALA A 323 -12.58 -7.92 -21.14
CA ALA A 323 -12.79 -9.08 -22.02
C ALA A 323 -11.51 -9.51 -22.78
N LEU A 324 -10.60 -8.57 -23.06
CA LEU A 324 -9.32 -8.84 -23.74
C LEU A 324 -8.22 -9.30 -22.79
N SER A 325 -8.12 -8.72 -21.61
CA SER A 325 -6.98 -8.87 -20.68
C SER A 325 -7.38 -9.33 -19.28
N GLY A 326 -8.65 -9.68 -19.07
CA GLY A 326 -9.14 -10.15 -17.77
C GLY A 326 -8.98 -9.09 -16.67
N LEU A 327 -8.64 -9.55 -15.47
CA LEU A 327 -8.45 -8.68 -14.31
C LEU A 327 -7.18 -7.82 -14.35
N ALA A 328 -6.30 -7.97 -15.35
CA ALA A 328 -5.13 -7.09 -15.48
C ALA A 328 -5.50 -5.61 -15.65
N VAL A 329 -6.68 -5.34 -16.21
CA VAL A 329 -7.25 -3.99 -16.33
C VAL A 329 -7.46 -3.32 -14.95
N ALA A 330 -7.79 -4.12 -13.93
CA ALA A 330 -7.95 -3.61 -12.57
C ALA A 330 -6.66 -3.01 -12.02
N ASP A 331 -5.49 -3.57 -12.35
CA ASP A 331 -4.20 -3.08 -11.87
C ASP A 331 -3.96 -1.62 -12.30
N THR A 332 -4.28 -1.28 -13.54
CA THR A 332 -4.19 0.10 -14.04
C THR A 332 -5.19 1.01 -13.34
N LEU A 333 -6.45 0.58 -13.15
CA LEU A 333 -7.48 1.37 -12.48
C LEU A 333 -7.18 1.56 -10.98
N ILE A 334 -6.63 0.55 -10.31
CA ILE A 334 -6.17 0.62 -8.92
C ILE A 334 -5.10 1.72 -8.78
N ARG A 335 -4.09 1.70 -9.67
CA ARG A 335 -3.06 2.75 -9.70
C ARG A 335 -3.65 4.12 -9.97
N CYS A 336 -4.57 4.24 -10.94
CA CYS A 336 -5.30 5.49 -11.19
C CYS A 336 -6.01 6.00 -9.93
N ALA A 337 -6.67 5.12 -9.16
CA ALA A 337 -7.37 5.49 -7.95
C ALA A 337 -6.40 5.93 -6.84
N GLN A 338 -5.24 5.28 -6.71
CA GLN A 338 -4.22 5.64 -5.73
C GLN A 338 -3.53 6.98 -6.05
N ASP A 339 -3.19 7.20 -7.32
CA ASP A 339 -2.42 8.35 -7.74
C ASP A 339 -3.26 9.62 -7.99
N PHE A 340 -4.56 9.46 -8.29
CA PHE A 340 -5.47 10.54 -8.67
C PHE A 340 -6.80 10.54 -7.90
N GLY A 341 -6.93 9.72 -6.85
CA GLY A 341 -8.19 9.44 -6.15
C GLY A 341 -8.74 10.54 -5.23
N GLU A 342 -8.12 11.72 -5.15
CA GLU A 342 -8.55 12.80 -4.23
C GLU A 342 -9.85 13.52 -4.66
N ALA A 343 -10.38 13.27 -5.85
CA ALA A 343 -11.59 13.90 -6.33
C ALA A 343 -12.83 13.04 -6.02
N GLU A 344 -13.86 13.64 -5.41
CA GLU A 344 -15.19 13.04 -5.30
C GLU A 344 -15.68 12.59 -6.69
N GLY A 345 -16.03 11.31 -6.82
CA GLY A 345 -16.48 10.73 -8.09
C GLY A 345 -15.34 10.27 -9.00
N CYS A 346 -14.19 9.89 -8.42
CA CYS A 346 -13.07 9.34 -9.20
C CYS A 346 -13.53 8.29 -10.20
N ILE A 347 -13.32 8.58 -11.50
CA ILE A 347 -13.72 7.72 -12.61
C ILE A 347 -13.07 6.33 -12.52
N ALA A 348 -11.85 6.25 -11.97
CA ALA A 348 -11.20 4.97 -11.74
C ALA A 348 -11.98 4.10 -10.76
N LEU A 349 -12.48 4.66 -9.66
CA LEU A 349 -13.31 3.94 -8.69
C LEU A 349 -14.66 3.51 -9.28
N GLN A 350 -15.30 4.39 -10.07
CA GLN A 350 -16.54 4.03 -10.78
C GLN A 350 -16.29 2.90 -11.78
N SER A 351 -15.16 2.92 -12.46
CA SER A 351 -14.76 1.89 -13.42
C SER A 351 -14.45 0.56 -12.73
N LEU A 352 -13.76 0.59 -11.58
CA LEU A 352 -13.53 -0.58 -10.74
C LEU A 352 -14.84 -1.16 -10.21
N GLN A 353 -15.78 -0.30 -9.78
CA GLN A 353 -17.11 -0.74 -9.35
C GLN A 353 -17.87 -1.42 -10.49
N SER A 354 -17.86 -0.81 -11.69
CA SER A 354 -18.50 -1.43 -12.88
C SER A 354 -17.85 -2.78 -13.24
N LEU A 355 -16.52 -2.88 -13.13
CA LEU A 355 -15.81 -4.15 -13.35
C LEU A 355 -16.22 -5.21 -12.31
N ALA A 356 -16.28 -4.82 -11.05
CA ALA A 356 -16.77 -5.71 -9.99
C ALA A 356 -18.22 -6.14 -10.22
N ASP A 357 -19.10 -5.21 -10.65
CA ASP A 357 -20.51 -5.49 -10.91
C ASP A 357 -20.72 -6.52 -12.03
N ASP A 358 -19.80 -6.62 -12.97
CA ASP A 358 -19.82 -7.62 -14.05
C ASP A 358 -19.31 -9.00 -13.59
N LEU A 359 -18.71 -9.14 -12.41
CA LEU A 359 -18.23 -10.41 -11.88
C LEU A 359 -19.33 -11.07 -11.03
N GLU A 360 -19.75 -12.27 -11.40
CA GLU A 360 -20.74 -13.06 -10.68
C GLU A 360 -20.10 -14.14 -9.79
N ASP A 361 -18.89 -14.59 -10.16
CA ASP A 361 -18.17 -15.63 -9.44
C ASP A 361 -17.47 -15.06 -8.19
N PRO A 362 -17.77 -15.62 -6.98
CA PRO A 362 -17.09 -15.20 -5.74
C PRO A 362 -15.56 -15.32 -5.79
N ALA A 363 -15.04 -16.32 -6.49
CA ALA A 363 -13.60 -16.51 -6.63
C ALA A 363 -12.97 -15.41 -7.49
N ALA A 364 -13.66 -14.95 -8.55
CA ALA A 364 -13.22 -13.82 -9.36
C ALA A 364 -13.29 -12.49 -8.58
N LEU A 365 -14.31 -12.29 -7.74
CA LEU A 365 -14.40 -11.15 -6.83
C LEU A 365 -13.27 -11.16 -5.80
N ALA A 366 -12.96 -12.32 -5.21
CA ALA A 366 -11.84 -12.49 -4.28
C ALA A 366 -10.50 -12.24 -4.98
N ALA A 367 -10.32 -12.71 -6.22
CA ALA A 367 -9.13 -12.43 -7.01
C ALA A 367 -8.96 -10.92 -7.29
N LEU A 368 -10.06 -10.18 -7.47
CA LEU A 368 -10.03 -8.73 -7.58
C LEU A 368 -9.68 -8.08 -6.23
N LEU A 369 -10.25 -8.56 -5.12
CA LEU A 369 -9.94 -8.06 -3.77
C LEU A 369 -8.46 -8.24 -3.43
N ASN A 370 -7.87 -9.39 -3.75
CA ASN A 370 -6.46 -9.70 -3.52
C ASN A 370 -5.48 -8.82 -4.34
N ARG A 371 -5.96 -8.13 -5.38
CA ARG A 371 -5.16 -7.14 -6.12
C ARG A 371 -5.12 -5.78 -5.45
N LEU A 372 -6.06 -5.51 -4.54
CA LEU A 372 -6.08 -4.24 -3.82
C LEU A 372 -4.94 -4.19 -2.79
N PRO A 373 -4.28 -3.04 -2.63
CA PRO A 373 -3.31 -2.85 -1.58
C PRO A 373 -3.99 -2.92 -0.20
N GLU A 374 -3.29 -3.48 0.79
CA GLU A 374 -3.83 -3.67 2.14
C GLU A 374 -4.24 -2.36 2.82
N SER A 375 -3.49 -1.29 2.60
CA SER A 375 -3.74 0.02 3.21
C SER A 375 -3.85 1.12 2.15
N SER A 376 -4.97 1.18 1.45
CA SER A 376 -5.28 2.30 0.56
C SER A 376 -6.51 3.04 1.03
N VAL A 377 -6.34 4.31 1.34
CA VAL A 377 -7.43 5.19 1.73
C VAL A 377 -8.43 5.39 0.60
N ALA A 378 -7.93 5.59 -0.63
CA ALA A 378 -8.77 5.79 -1.81
C ALA A 378 -9.65 4.57 -2.12
N LEU A 379 -9.15 3.36 -1.86
CA LEU A 379 -9.81 2.10 -2.21
C LEU A 379 -10.59 1.47 -1.05
N ARG A 380 -10.52 2.02 0.17
CA ARG A 380 -11.12 1.44 1.38
C ARG A 380 -12.62 1.13 1.24
N LYS A 381 -13.41 2.12 0.75
CA LYS A 381 -14.85 1.93 0.53
C LYS A 381 -15.14 0.86 -0.53
N PHE A 382 -14.36 0.86 -1.60
CA PHE A 382 -14.47 -0.13 -2.65
C PHE A 382 -14.13 -1.53 -2.13
N ALA A 383 -13.04 -1.69 -1.37
CA ALA A 383 -12.64 -2.96 -0.75
C ALA A 383 -13.72 -3.51 0.19
N ALA A 384 -14.32 -2.66 1.04
CA ALA A 384 -15.43 -3.05 1.92
C ALA A 384 -16.67 -3.49 1.13
N GLY A 385 -17.03 -2.74 0.07
CA GLY A 385 -18.14 -3.11 -0.83
C GLY A 385 -17.90 -4.44 -1.53
N LEU A 386 -16.66 -4.68 -1.97
CA LEU A 386 -16.27 -5.92 -2.63
C LEU A 386 -16.30 -7.12 -1.67
N SER A 387 -15.77 -6.97 -0.44
CA SER A 387 -15.84 -8.00 0.60
C SER A 387 -17.29 -8.35 0.97
N ARG A 388 -18.15 -7.34 1.09
CA ARG A 388 -19.59 -7.56 1.31
C ARG A 388 -20.20 -8.39 0.18
N ARG A 389 -19.91 -8.03 -1.07
CA ARG A 389 -20.48 -8.70 -2.22
C ARG A 389 -19.98 -10.15 -2.35
N ILE A 390 -18.73 -10.43 -2.00
CA ILE A 390 -18.22 -11.81 -1.93
C ILE A 390 -19.07 -12.62 -0.98
N VAL A 391 -19.32 -12.11 0.21
CA VAL A 391 -20.16 -12.79 1.22
C VAL A 391 -21.59 -13.00 0.71
N GLU A 392 -22.20 -11.98 0.07
CA GLU A 392 -23.57 -12.05 -0.47
C GLU A 392 -23.72 -13.03 -1.63
N THR A 393 -22.67 -13.25 -2.42
CA THR A 393 -22.69 -14.17 -3.59
C THR A 393 -22.29 -15.60 -3.25
N LEU A 394 -21.74 -15.85 -2.07
CA LEU A 394 -21.40 -17.19 -1.64
C LEU A 394 -22.65 -18.04 -1.38
N PRO A 395 -22.73 -19.26 -1.93
CA PRO A 395 -23.88 -20.14 -1.72
C PRO A 395 -23.94 -20.57 -0.25
N GLY A 396 -24.98 -20.12 0.46
CA GLY A 396 -25.20 -20.46 1.87
C GLY A 396 -25.47 -21.95 2.14
N ASP A 397 -25.83 -22.71 1.11
CA ASP A 397 -26.20 -24.13 1.19
C ASP A 397 -25.00 -25.08 1.00
N ASP A 398 -23.86 -24.61 0.51
CA ASP A 398 -22.67 -25.44 0.35
C ASP A 398 -22.02 -25.69 1.71
N ARG A 399 -22.10 -26.96 2.14
CA ARG A 399 -21.55 -27.44 3.42
C ARG A 399 -20.20 -28.11 3.29
N SER A 400 -19.56 -28.04 2.14
CA SER A 400 -18.17 -28.53 1.99
C SER A 400 -17.24 -27.76 2.94
N PRO A 401 -16.25 -28.42 3.54
CA PRO A 401 -15.29 -27.78 4.43
C PRO A 401 -14.59 -26.60 3.74
N GLU A 402 -14.23 -26.72 2.48
CA GLU A 402 -13.53 -25.74 1.67
C GLU A 402 -14.41 -24.48 1.43
N ALA A 403 -15.68 -24.66 1.07
CA ALA A 403 -16.62 -23.54 0.91
C ALA A 403 -16.89 -22.82 2.23
N ARG A 404 -17.02 -23.57 3.32
CA ARG A 404 -17.22 -23.01 4.67
C ARG A 404 -15.98 -22.25 5.15
N GLU A 405 -14.78 -22.76 4.90
CA GLU A 405 -13.52 -22.07 5.20
C GLU A 405 -13.42 -20.75 4.43
N PHE A 406 -13.71 -20.79 3.12
CA PHE A 406 -13.72 -19.59 2.28
C PHE A 406 -14.76 -18.57 2.75
N MET A 407 -15.96 -19.01 3.14
CA MET A 407 -16.99 -18.15 3.74
C MET A 407 -16.49 -17.49 5.03
N ALA A 408 -15.90 -18.27 5.95
CA ALA A 408 -15.39 -17.73 7.21
C ALA A 408 -14.26 -16.73 7.01
N SER A 409 -13.35 -16.98 6.06
CA SER A 409 -12.28 -16.03 5.70
C SER A 409 -12.86 -14.75 5.13
N SER A 410 -13.82 -14.85 4.20
CA SER A 410 -14.47 -13.69 3.56
C SER A 410 -15.25 -12.83 4.57
N LEU A 411 -15.97 -13.47 5.50
CA LEU A 411 -16.69 -12.79 6.59
C LEU A 411 -15.74 -12.07 7.54
N ARG A 412 -14.61 -12.68 7.85
CA ARG A 412 -13.56 -12.11 8.71
C ARG A 412 -12.95 -10.87 8.05
N ASP A 413 -12.59 -10.95 6.78
CA ASP A 413 -12.07 -9.82 6.01
C ASP A 413 -13.10 -8.70 5.91
N PHE A 414 -14.37 -9.03 5.71
CA PHE A 414 -15.46 -8.06 5.69
C PHE A 414 -15.61 -7.35 7.05
N ALA A 415 -15.55 -8.08 8.17
CA ALA A 415 -15.60 -7.48 9.51
C ALA A 415 -14.42 -6.51 9.74
N ILE A 416 -13.20 -6.87 9.33
CA ILE A 416 -12.02 -5.99 9.41
C ILE A 416 -12.25 -4.70 8.60
N ARG A 417 -12.72 -4.82 7.35
CA ARG A 417 -12.99 -3.66 6.49
C ARG A 417 -14.06 -2.73 7.06
N LEU A 418 -15.08 -3.27 7.72
CA LEU A 418 -16.11 -2.47 8.39
C LEU A 418 -15.52 -1.68 9.59
N ILE A 419 -14.64 -2.28 10.37
CA ILE A 419 -13.92 -1.58 11.44
C ILE A 419 -13.05 -0.44 10.87
N GLU A 420 -12.32 -0.68 9.79
CA GLU A 420 -11.53 0.34 9.10
C GLU A 420 -12.37 1.50 8.56
N MET A 421 -13.63 1.22 8.24
CA MET A 421 -14.62 2.22 7.83
C MET A 421 -15.27 2.96 9.01
N GLY A 422 -15.05 2.49 10.25
CA GLY A 422 -15.71 3.00 11.46
C GLY A 422 -17.10 2.43 11.69
N ASP A 423 -17.55 1.47 10.88
CA ASP A 423 -18.83 0.77 11.07
C ASP A 423 -18.68 -0.38 12.07
N ARG A 424 -18.65 0.00 13.34
CA ARG A 424 -18.43 -0.92 14.46
C ARG A 424 -19.62 -1.89 14.66
N GLU A 425 -20.83 -1.40 14.44
CA GLU A 425 -22.05 -2.20 14.59
C GLU A 425 -22.18 -3.22 13.46
N GLY A 426 -21.95 -2.80 12.22
CA GLY A 426 -21.98 -3.66 11.05
C GLY A 426 -20.95 -4.79 11.10
N ALA A 427 -19.81 -4.59 11.75
CA ALA A 427 -18.75 -5.60 11.86
C ALA A 427 -19.09 -6.78 12.79
N LEU A 428 -20.07 -6.63 13.72
CA LEU A 428 -20.38 -7.67 14.71
C LEU A 428 -20.98 -8.94 14.09
N ALA A 429 -21.92 -8.79 13.18
CA ALA A 429 -22.61 -9.94 12.60
C ALA A 429 -21.64 -10.83 11.78
N PRO A 430 -20.89 -10.29 10.79
CA PRO A 430 -19.96 -11.11 10.03
C PRO A 430 -18.84 -11.68 10.92
N GLY A 431 -18.34 -10.95 11.91
CA GLY A 431 -17.34 -11.47 12.83
C GLY A 431 -17.83 -12.66 13.67
N ARG A 432 -19.07 -12.62 14.14
CA ARG A 432 -19.69 -13.74 14.88
C ARG A 432 -19.94 -14.95 13.99
N GLU A 433 -20.47 -14.74 12.81
CA GLU A 433 -20.74 -15.81 11.84
C GLU A 433 -19.44 -16.50 11.41
N ALA A 434 -18.36 -15.75 11.15
CA ALA A 434 -17.06 -16.32 10.87
C ALA A 434 -16.57 -17.23 12.00
N LEU A 435 -16.71 -16.79 13.25
CA LEU A 435 -16.32 -17.58 14.41
C LEU A 435 -17.17 -18.86 14.55
N GLU A 436 -18.47 -18.80 14.37
CA GLU A 436 -19.35 -19.98 14.40
C GLU A 436 -18.95 -21.02 13.38
N ILE A 437 -18.68 -20.60 12.14
CA ILE A 437 -18.20 -21.49 11.08
C ILE A 437 -16.88 -22.12 11.46
N CYS A 438 -15.90 -21.34 11.93
CA CYS A 438 -14.60 -21.87 12.31
C CYS A 438 -14.69 -22.83 13.51
N ARG A 439 -15.59 -22.59 14.47
CA ARG A 439 -15.86 -23.53 15.59
C ARG A 439 -16.43 -24.87 15.11
N GLU A 440 -17.38 -24.82 14.17
CA GLU A 440 -17.89 -26.07 13.55
C GLU A 440 -16.79 -26.85 12.83
N LEU A 441 -15.99 -26.19 12.01
CA LEU A 441 -14.90 -26.82 11.26
C LEU A 441 -13.83 -27.41 12.18
N ALA A 442 -13.39 -26.64 13.17
CA ALA A 442 -12.42 -27.08 14.17
C ALA A 442 -12.95 -28.23 15.05
N GLY A 443 -14.28 -28.27 15.31
CA GLY A 443 -14.92 -29.41 15.99
C GLY A 443 -14.89 -30.70 15.18
N LYS A 444 -14.92 -30.61 13.85
CA LYS A 444 -14.84 -31.77 12.94
C LYS A 444 -13.41 -32.20 12.63
N ASN A 445 -12.51 -31.26 12.42
CA ASN A 445 -11.10 -31.51 12.14
C ASN A 445 -10.22 -30.46 12.84
N PRO A 446 -9.86 -30.70 14.13
CA PRO A 446 -9.09 -29.74 14.91
C PRO A 446 -7.71 -29.43 14.32
N ASP A 447 -7.01 -30.42 13.80
CA ASP A 447 -5.64 -30.22 13.29
C ASP A 447 -5.60 -29.32 12.05
N ALA A 448 -6.64 -29.34 11.22
CA ALA A 448 -6.73 -28.49 10.02
C ALA A 448 -7.23 -27.07 10.34
N PHE A 449 -8.23 -26.90 11.23
CA PHE A 449 -8.97 -25.64 11.35
C PHE A 449 -8.77 -24.87 12.66
N ARG A 450 -7.92 -25.34 13.57
CA ARG A 450 -7.58 -24.55 14.78
C ARG A 450 -6.87 -23.23 14.50
N PRO A 451 -5.99 -23.10 13.49
CA PRO A 451 -5.41 -21.83 13.11
C PRO A 451 -6.47 -20.80 12.70
N GLU A 452 -7.44 -21.20 11.86
CA GLU A 452 -8.54 -20.35 11.38
C GLU A 452 -9.48 -19.97 12.52
N LEU A 453 -9.73 -20.89 13.46
CA LEU A 453 -10.48 -20.60 14.67
C LEU A 453 -9.78 -19.51 15.50
N ALA A 454 -8.48 -19.66 15.76
CA ALA A 454 -7.72 -18.66 16.52
C ALA A 454 -7.70 -17.29 15.83
N SER A 455 -7.57 -17.26 14.50
CA SER A 455 -7.64 -16.03 13.73
C SER A 455 -9.03 -15.36 13.80
N SER A 456 -10.11 -16.14 13.75
CA SER A 456 -11.48 -15.62 13.90
C SER A 456 -11.76 -15.10 15.31
N LEU A 457 -11.26 -15.78 16.34
CA LEU A 457 -11.33 -15.33 17.74
C LEU A 457 -10.58 -13.99 17.92
N TYR A 458 -9.37 -13.88 17.36
CA TYR A 458 -8.56 -12.66 17.37
C TYR A 458 -9.30 -11.49 16.71
N THR A 459 -9.87 -11.70 15.52
CA THR A 459 -10.61 -10.67 14.78
C THR A 459 -11.86 -10.23 15.55
N LEU A 460 -12.67 -11.18 16.02
CA LEU A 460 -13.88 -10.82 16.78
C LEU A 460 -13.55 -10.14 18.11
N ALA A 461 -12.45 -10.48 18.77
CA ALA A 461 -11.97 -9.76 19.96
C ALA A 461 -11.67 -8.28 19.63
N ALA A 462 -11.08 -7.99 18.47
CA ALA A 462 -10.87 -6.63 18.02
C ALA A 462 -12.20 -5.91 17.77
N VAL A 463 -13.13 -6.55 17.07
CA VAL A 463 -14.48 -6.01 16.77
C VAL A 463 -15.24 -5.67 18.06
N LEU A 464 -15.29 -6.61 19.04
CA LEU A 464 -15.98 -6.42 20.30
C LEU A 464 -15.37 -5.29 21.14
N ASN A 465 -14.06 -5.12 21.09
CA ASN A 465 -13.41 -4.00 21.77
C ASN A 465 -13.81 -2.65 21.18
N GLU A 466 -13.82 -2.54 19.84
CA GLU A 466 -14.26 -1.32 19.17
C GLU A 466 -15.74 -1.02 19.42
N PHE A 467 -16.55 -2.05 19.58
CA PHE A 467 -17.96 -1.95 19.97
C PHE A 467 -18.15 -1.58 21.44
N GLY A 468 -17.13 -1.76 22.30
CA GLY A 468 -17.15 -1.46 23.73
C GLY A 468 -17.40 -2.67 24.64
N ASP A 469 -17.64 -3.88 24.10
CA ASP A 469 -17.72 -5.11 24.89
C ASP A 469 -16.31 -5.61 25.27
N ARG A 470 -15.72 -4.94 26.26
CA ARG A 470 -14.37 -5.25 26.74
C ARG A 470 -14.25 -6.63 27.38
N GLN A 471 -15.32 -7.14 28.03
CA GLN A 471 -15.32 -8.45 28.69
C GLN A 471 -15.36 -9.57 27.64
N GLY A 472 -16.26 -9.47 26.65
CA GLY A 472 -16.30 -10.41 25.54
C GLY A 472 -14.99 -10.43 24.75
N ALA A 473 -14.43 -9.25 24.46
CA ALA A 473 -13.14 -9.13 23.80
C ALA A 473 -12.00 -9.84 24.56
N LEU A 474 -11.94 -9.69 25.89
CA LEU A 474 -10.93 -10.37 26.71
C LEU A 474 -11.09 -11.90 26.68
N ALA A 475 -12.32 -12.41 26.75
CA ALA A 475 -12.58 -13.85 26.72
C ALA A 475 -12.06 -14.48 25.42
N LEU A 476 -12.38 -13.85 24.28
CA LEU A 476 -11.94 -14.32 22.95
C LEU A 476 -10.43 -14.19 22.77
N ALA A 477 -9.83 -13.10 23.24
CA ALA A 477 -8.37 -12.91 23.17
C ALA A 477 -7.61 -13.99 23.95
N ARG A 478 -8.12 -14.41 25.12
CA ARG A 478 -7.54 -15.53 25.88
C ARG A 478 -7.63 -16.84 25.13
N GLU A 479 -8.82 -17.19 24.59
CA GLU A 479 -9.03 -18.40 23.82
C GLU A 479 -8.11 -18.45 22.59
N ALA A 480 -7.96 -17.34 21.85
CA ALA A 480 -7.05 -17.23 20.72
C ALA A 480 -5.58 -17.45 21.14
N THR A 481 -5.15 -16.83 22.24
CA THR A 481 -3.77 -16.95 22.75
C THR A 481 -3.45 -18.38 23.22
N GLU A 482 -4.39 -19.07 23.85
CA GLU A 482 -4.24 -20.47 24.24
C GLU A 482 -4.06 -21.37 23.02
N ILE A 483 -4.90 -21.19 21.99
CA ILE A 483 -4.81 -21.96 20.75
C ILE A 483 -3.48 -21.73 20.04
N TYR A 484 -3.07 -20.47 19.84
CA TYR A 484 -1.77 -20.16 19.22
C TYR A 484 -0.58 -20.66 20.04
N GLY A 485 -0.68 -20.64 21.38
CA GLY A 485 0.30 -21.23 22.27
C GLY A 485 0.47 -22.73 22.09
N GLU A 486 -0.63 -23.47 21.90
CA GLU A 486 -0.58 -24.90 21.61
C GLU A 486 -0.07 -25.22 20.20
N LEU A 487 -0.49 -24.42 19.21
CA LEU A 487 -0.02 -24.54 17.82
C LEU A 487 1.48 -24.23 17.74
N GLY A 488 1.95 -23.22 18.45
CA GLY A 488 3.36 -22.86 18.53
C GLY A 488 4.25 -23.92 19.18
N LYS A 489 3.70 -24.75 20.09
CA LYS A 489 4.42 -25.93 20.63
C LYS A 489 4.57 -27.05 19.60
N LYS A 490 3.60 -27.20 18.69
CA LYS A 490 3.64 -28.21 17.61
C LYS A 490 4.51 -27.76 16.43
N ASN A 491 4.40 -26.50 16.03
CA ASN A 491 5.17 -25.90 14.95
C ASN A 491 5.58 -24.47 15.32
N HIS A 492 6.74 -24.38 15.98
CA HIS A 492 7.25 -23.15 16.58
C HIS A 492 7.40 -21.99 15.59
N ASP A 493 8.01 -22.25 14.42
CA ASP A 493 8.34 -21.20 13.48
C ASP A 493 7.10 -20.67 12.72
N ALA A 494 6.10 -21.53 12.48
CA ALA A 494 4.89 -21.15 11.74
C ALA A 494 3.94 -20.26 12.52
N PHE A 495 3.75 -20.54 13.84
CA PHE A 495 2.72 -19.86 14.62
C PHE A 495 3.26 -18.87 15.67
N ARG A 496 4.59 -18.69 15.72
CA ARG A 496 5.20 -17.76 16.67
C ARG A 496 4.82 -16.29 16.43
N PRO A 497 4.74 -15.80 15.16
CA PRO A 497 4.25 -14.44 14.91
C PRO A 497 2.81 -14.24 15.39
N ASP A 498 1.92 -15.20 15.14
CA ASP A 498 0.52 -15.10 15.50
C ASP A 498 0.32 -15.20 17.02
N LEU A 499 1.12 -16.02 17.70
CA LEU A 499 1.17 -16.05 19.15
C LEU A 499 1.57 -14.68 19.73
N ALA A 500 2.60 -14.03 19.16
CA ALA A 500 3.04 -12.72 19.64
C ALA A 500 1.97 -11.64 19.41
N ARG A 501 1.32 -11.63 18.26
CA ARG A 501 0.20 -10.71 18.00
C ARG A 501 -0.97 -10.95 18.94
N SER A 502 -1.28 -12.22 19.23
CA SER A 502 -2.35 -12.59 20.15
C SER A 502 -2.04 -12.22 21.60
N LEU A 503 -0.79 -12.38 22.03
CA LEU A 503 -0.30 -11.93 23.36
C LEU A 503 -0.38 -10.41 23.50
N ASP A 504 0.04 -9.66 22.48
CA ASP A 504 -0.06 -8.19 22.46
C ASP A 504 -1.52 -7.73 22.55
N ASN A 505 -2.43 -8.38 21.80
CA ASN A 505 -3.86 -8.11 21.88
C ASN A 505 -4.41 -8.43 23.29
N LEU A 506 -4.04 -9.58 23.86
CA LEU A 506 -4.45 -9.96 25.22
C LEU A 506 -3.99 -8.93 26.26
N ALA A 507 -2.74 -8.46 26.17
CA ALA A 507 -2.22 -7.40 27.03
C ALA A 507 -3.06 -6.13 26.95
N ASN A 508 -3.39 -5.69 25.72
CA ASN A 508 -4.22 -4.50 25.50
C ASN A 508 -5.64 -4.67 26.06
N ARG A 509 -6.27 -5.87 25.95
CA ARG A 509 -7.60 -6.13 26.54
C ARG A 509 -7.55 -6.11 28.06
N LEU A 510 -6.49 -6.68 28.67
CA LEU A 510 -6.31 -6.65 30.12
C LEU A 510 -6.09 -5.22 30.62
N GLY A 511 -5.26 -4.42 29.97
CA GLY A 511 -5.06 -3.02 30.27
C GLY A 511 -6.34 -2.20 30.18
N ALA A 512 -7.12 -2.37 29.10
CA ALA A 512 -8.41 -1.69 28.89
C ALA A 512 -9.45 -1.98 29.99
N LEU A 513 -9.33 -3.12 30.69
CA LEU A 513 -10.15 -3.49 31.84
C LEU A 513 -9.53 -3.10 33.20
N GLY A 514 -8.39 -2.39 33.17
CA GLY A 514 -7.68 -1.96 34.39
C GLY A 514 -6.87 -3.06 35.06
N ASN A 515 -6.76 -4.24 34.47
CA ASN A 515 -5.88 -5.31 35.00
C ASN A 515 -4.43 -5.06 34.54
N ARG A 516 -3.81 -4.05 35.13
CA ARG A 516 -2.47 -3.57 34.77
C ARG A 516 -1.40 -4.63 34.98
N GLU A 517 -1.46 -5.34 36.09
CA GLU A 517 -0.50 -6.39 36.44
C GLU A 517 -0.59 -7.57 35.46
N GLY A 518 -1.83 -7.99 35.12
CA GLY A 518 -2.08 -9.05 34.17
C GLY A 518 -1.66 -8.73 32.72
N ALA A 519 -1.61 -7.44 32.36
CA ALA A 519 -1.21 -7.01 31.00
C ALA A 519 0.31 -7.11 30.78
N LEU A 520 1.14 -6.97 31.81
CA LEU A 520 2.60 -6.89 31.65
C LEU A 520 3.24 -8.18 31.13
N ALA A 521 2.84 -9.33 31.67
CA ALA A 521 3.46 -10.61 31.28
C ALA A 521 3.26 -10.91 29.79
N PRO A 522 2.02 -10.92 29.25
CA PRO A 522 1.82 -11.15 27.81
C PRO A 522 2.43 -10.04 26.93
N GLY A 523 2.43 -8.77 27.39
CA GLY A 523 3.05 -7.68 26.64
C GLY A 523 4.57 -7.83 26.51
N ARG A 524 5.25 -8.23 27.60
CA ARG A 524 6.70 -8.51 27.58
C ARG A 524 7.03 -9.73 26.71
N GLU A 525 6.27 -10.80 26.84
CA GLU A 525 6.45 -12.01 26.02
C GLU A 525 6.27 -11.71 24.55
N ALA A 526 5.27 -10.91 24.17
CA ALA A 526 5.08 -10.47 22.77
C ALA A 526 6.31 -9.72 22.25
N VAL A 527 6.85 -8.76 23.01
CA VAL A 527 8.05 -8.00 22.63
C VAL A 527 9.28 -8.93 22.49
N GLU A 528 9.46 -9.87 23.41
CA GLU A 528 10.57 -10.84 23.34
C GLU A 528 10.48 -11.69 22.07
N ILE A 529 9.30 -12.21 21.76
CA ILE A 529 9.06 -13.00 20.55
C ILE A 529 9.33 -12.13 19.31
N PHE A 530 8.82 -10.90 19.25
CA PHE A 530 9.06 -10.03 18.10
C PHE A 530 10.53 -9.60 17.98
N ARG A 531 11.28 -9.46 19.07
CA ARG A 531 12.74 -9.23 19.02
C ARG A 531 13.47 -10.43 18.41
N GLU A 532 13.13 -11.65 18.81
CA GLU A 532 13.71 -12.85 18.21
C GLU A 532 13.37 -12.99 16.72
N LEU A 533 12.11 -12.72 16.36
CA LEU A 533 11.65 -12.74 14.96
C LEU A 533 12.33 -11.65 14.13
N THR A 534 12.45 -10.43 14.68
CA THR A 534 13.14 -9.30 14.06
C THR A 534 14.64 -9.59 13.88
N ALA A 535 15.29 -10.28 14.81
CA ALA A 535 16.69 -10.69 14.66
C ALA A 535 16.89 -11.69 13.49
N LYS A 536 15.86 -12.50 13.20
CA LYS A 536 15.86 -13.45 12.08
C LYS A 536 15.42 -12.79 10.77
N ASN A 537 14.42 -11.91 10.83
CA ASN A 537 13.85 -11.21 9.68
C ASN A 537 13.41 -9.77 10.09
N PRO A 538 14.34 -8.79 10.09
CA PRO A 538 14.10 -7.44 10.56
C PRO A 538 12.93 -6.73 9.85
N ASP A 539 12.90 -6.74 8.52
CA ASP A 539 11.90 -5.95 7.78
C ASP A 539 10.47 -6.52 7.92
N ALA A 540 10.33 -7.83 8.14
CA ALA A 540 9.02 -8.44 8.35
C ALA A 540 8.42 -8.09 9.70
N PHE A 541 9.25 -8.03 10.76
CA PHE A 541 8.74 -7.96 12.13
C PHE A 541 9.08 -6.68 12.88
N ARG A 542 9.87 -5.75 12.28
CA ARG A 542 10.12 -4.43 12.88
C ARG A 542 8.84 -3.61 13.11
N PRO A 543 7.86 -3.57 12.18
CA PRO A 543 6.59 -2.89 12.44
C PRO A 543 5.84 -3.49 13.63
N ASP A 544 5.75 -4.81 13.71
CA ASP A 544 5.12 -5.51 14.82
C ASP A 544 5.86 -5.27 16.13
N LEU A 545 7.20 -5.31 16.12
CA LEU A 545 8.03 -5.01 17.29
C LEU A 545 7.79 -3.57 17.79
N ALA A 546 7.79 -2.58 16.88
CA ALA A 546 7.58 -1.18 17.25
C ALA A 546 6.18 -0.96 17.84
N ARG A 547 5.15 -1.60 17.27
CA ARG A 547 3.79 -1.56 17.80
C ARG A 547 3.71 -2.20 19.20
N SER A 548 4.29 -3.38 19.40
CA SER A 548 4.34 -4.05 20.70
C SER A 548 5.12 -3.25 21.74
N LEU A 549 6.24 -2.63 21.38
CA LEU A 549 7.01 -1.75 22.25
C LEU A 549 6.20 -0.52 22.65
N ASN A 550 5.46 0.09 21.71
CA ASN A 550 4.58 1.22 22.01
C ASN A 550 3.47 0.84 23.00
N ASN A 551 2.85 -0.33 22.82
CA ASN A 551 1.84 -0.86 23.74
C ASN A 551 2.44 -1.19 25.11
N LEU A 552 3.61 -1.84 25.15
CA LEU A 552 4.31 -2.14 26.39
C LEU A 552 4.69 -0.86 27.15
N ALA A 553 5.08 0.21 26.46
CA ALA A 553 5.36 1.50 27.08
C ALA A 553 4.13 2.07 27.84
N ILE A 554 2.91 1.84 27.32
CA ILE A 554 1.67 2.23 27.98
C ILE A 554 1.48 1.38 29.27
N HIS A 555 1.60 0.06 29.16
CA HIS A 555 1.39 -0.86 30.29
C HIS A 555 2.42 -0.66 31.40
N LEU A 556 3.69 -0.42 31.06
CA LEU A 556 4.76 -0.12 32.01
C LEU A 556 4.49 1.18 32.79
N SER A 557 4.06 2.24 32.08
CA SER A 557 3.71 3.50 32.73
C SER A 557 2.53 3.37 33.68
N GLU A 558 1.50 2.62 33.30
CA GLU A 558 0.34 2.35 34.15
C GLU A 558 0.72 1.60 35.46
N MET A 559 1.82 0.83 35.42
CA MET A 559 2.40 0.15 36.56
C MET A 559 3.40 1.02 37.38
N GLY A 560 3.71 2.22 36.88
CA GLY A 560 4.66 3.14 37.52
C GLY A 560 6.12 2.90 37.12
N ASP A 561 6.41 1.93 36.24
CA ASP A 561 7.75 1.74 35.66
C ASP A 561 8.00 2.77 34.54
N ARG A 562 8.27 4.01 34.95
CA ARG A 562 8.44 5.14 34.04
C ARG A 562 9.70 5.02 33.17
N GLU A 563 10.79 4.47 33.74
CA GLU A 563 12.05 4.29 33.00
C GLU A 563 11.89 3.24 31.91
N GLY A 564 11.30 2.09 32.22
CA GLY A 564 11.02 1.04 31.25
C GLY A 564 10.03 1.51 30.16
N ALA A 565 9.00 2.29 30.55
CA ALA A 565 8.05 2.88 29.63
C ALA A 565 8.72 3.87 28.65
N LEU A 566 9.60 4.74 29.16
CA LEU A 566 10.33 5.70 28.31
C LEU A 566 11.30 4.98 27.36
N ALA A 567 12.02 3.97 27.84
CA ALA A 567 12.94 3.20 27.01
C ALA A 567 12.20 2.49 25.85
N SER A 568 11.08 1.82 26.15
CA SER A 568 10.26 1.14 25.13
C SER A 568 9.65 2.13 24.13
N GLY A 569 9.18 3.29 24.60
CA GLY A 569 8.63 4.35 23.74
C GLY A 569 9.68 4.96 22.79
N ARG A 570 10.91 5.19 23.28
CA ARG A 570 12.01 5.69 22.44
C ARG A 570 12.40 4.67 21.37
N GLU A 571 12.55 3.39 21.73
CA GLU A 571 12.86 2.32 20.79
C GLU A 571 11.76 2.20 19.71
N ALA A 572 10.48 2.28 20.09
CA ALA A 572 9.37 2.26 19.14
C ALA A 572 9.43 3.43 18.13
N VAL A 573 9.65 4.66 18.61
CA VAL A 573 9.77 5.85 17.75
C VAL A 573 10.98 5.76 16.83
N GLU A 574 12.12 5.27 17.30
CA GLU A 574 13.31 5.08 16.48
C GLU A 574 13.04 4.10 15.32
N ILE A 575 12.43 2.97 15.64
CA ILE A 575 12.04 1.98 14.61
C ILE A 575 11.04 2.60 13.62
N TYR A 576 9.99 3.30 14.09
CA TYR A 576 9.01 3.91 13.20
C TYR A 576 9.60 5.07 12.37
N ARG A 577 10.58 5.83 12.87
CA ARG A 577 11.31 6.83 12.08
C ARG A 577 12.06 6.19 10.92
N GLU A 578 12.77 5.08 11.19
CA GLU A 578 13.44 4.34 10.13
C GLU A 578 12.46 3.73 9.11
N LEU A 579 11.34 3.18 9.59
CA LEU A 579 10.28 2.65 8.73
C LEU A 579 9.62 3.76 7.88
N THR A 580 9.33 4.91 8.50
CA THR A 580 8.76 6.07 7.81
C THR A 580 9.71 6.66 6.78
N ALA A 581 11.02 6.68 7.05
CA ALA A 581 12.01 7.10 6.06
C ALA A 581 12.02 6.16 4.84
N LYS A 582 11.66 4.89 5.04
CA LYS A 582 11.54 3.88 3.97
C LYS A 582 10.18 3.95 3.25
N ASP A 583 9.10 4.11 3.99
CA ASP A 583 7.72 4.16 3.47
C ASP A 583 6.86 5.15 4.29
N PRO A 584 6.87 6.44 3.90
CA PRO A 584 6.14 7.46 4.62
C PRO A 584 4.63 7.22 4.68
N ASP A 585 4.02 6.74 3.59
CA ASP A 585 2.56 6.58 3.52
C ASP A 585 2.06 5.41 4.37
N ALA A 586 2.85 4.35 4.51
CA ALA A 586 2.50 3.22 5.35
C ALA A 586 2.68 3.53 6.85
N PHE A 587 3.78 4.21 7.25
CA PHE A 587 4.17 4.26 8.66
C PHE A 587 4.06 5.64 9.33
N ARG A 588 3.70 6.71 8.61
CA ARG A 588 3.46 8.03 9.23
C ARG A 588 2.35 8.00 10.30
N PRO A 589 1.21 7.29 10.10
CA PRO A 589 0.20 7.16 11.15
C PRO A 589 0.73 6.53 12.44
N ASP A 590 1.53 5.48 12.31
CA ASP A 590 2.10 4.76 13.44
C ASP A 590 3.20 5.57 14.13
N LEU A 591 4.04 6.27 13.36
CA LEU A 591 5.02 7.21 13.89
C LEU A 591 4.34 8.29 14.72
N ALA A 592 3.27 8.90 14.22
CA ALA A 592 2.52 9.93 14.95
C ALA A 592 1.90 9.39 16.24
N SER A 593 1.45 8.13 16.23
CA SER A 593 0.91 7.45 17.43
C SER A 593 2.00 7.17 18.45
N SER A 594 3.17 6.70 18.02
CA SER A 594 4.32 6.45 18.89
C SER A 594 4.92 7.74 19.44
N LEU A 595 5.00 8.82 18.65
CA LEU A 595 5.43 10.14 19.11
C LEU A 595 4.47 10.70 20.17
N HIS A 596 3.15 10.52 20.00
CA HIS A 596 2.16 10.89 21.00
C HIS A 596 2.37 10.12 22.32
N THR A 597 2.60 8.80 22.25
CA THR A 597 2.90 7.98 23.42
C THR A 597 4.21 8.43 24.08
N LEU A 598 5.27 8.66 23.30
CA LEU A 598 6.56 9.12 23.81
C LEU A 598 6.44 10.50 24.48
N ALA A 599 5.69 11.44 23.91
CA ALA A 599 5.44 12.74 24.54
C ALA A 599 4.81 12.62 25.92
N ASN A 600 3.88 11.67 26.12
CA ASN A 600 3.30 11.39 27.43
C ASN A 600 4.34 10.81 28.40
N ARG A 601 5.18 9.86 27.96
CA ARG A 601 6.23 9.25 28.81
C ARG A 601 7.29 10.27 29.22
N LEU A 602 7.72 11.13 28.31
CA LEU A 602 8.67 12.22 28.60
C LEU A 602 8.12 13.21 29.63
N SER A 603 6.85 13.59 29.50
CA SER A 603 6.19 14.46 30.46
C SER A 603 6.09 13.83 31.86
N GLU A 604 5.79 12.53 31.96
CA GLU A 604 5.77 11.78 33.21
C GLU A 604 7.15 11.74 33.92
N MET A 605 8.23 11.82 33.13
CA MET A 605 9.60 11.92 33.59
C MET A 605 10.02 13.38 33.93
N GLY A 606 9.19 14.38 33.56
CA GLY A 606 9.49 15.79 33.76
C GLY A 606 10.32 16.41 32.63
N ASP A 607 10.60 15.67 31.58
CA ASP A 607 11.31 16.15 30.38
C ASP A 607 10.34 16.90 29.45
N ARG A 608 10.05 18.17 29.83
CA ARG A 608 8.99 18.95 29.20
C ARG A 608 9.36 19.42 27.80
N GLU A 609 10.64 19.69 27.54
CA GLU A 609 11.10 20.19 26.22
C GLU A 609 10.96 19.10 25.16
N ASP A 610 11.47 17.89 25.41
CA ASP A 610 11.38 16.76 24.50
C ASP A 610 9.92 16.26 24.36
N ALA A 611 9.12 16.34 25.45
CA ALA A 611 7.68 16.02 25.40
C ALA A 611 6.94 16.98 24.46
N LEU A 612 7.25 18.30 24.53
CA LEU A 612 6.66 19.29 23.63
C LEU A 612 7.11 19.09 22.17
N ALA A 613 8.40 18.82 21.95
CA ALA A 613 8.93 18.56 20.62
C ALA A 613 8.25 17.34 19.96
N SER A 614 8.17 16.22 20.66
CA SER A 614 7.49 14.99 20.19
C SER A 614 5.99 15.21 19.95
N GLY A 615 5.32 15.99 20.82
CA GLY A 615 3.91 16.33 20.67
C GLY A 615 3.64 17.22 19.45
N ARG A 616 4.50 18.19 19.15
CA ARG A 616 4.41 19.04 17.94
C ARG A 616 4.60 18.23 16.67
N GLU A 617 5.62 17.37 16.63
CA GLU A 617 5.87 16.47 15.49
C GLU A 617 4.67 15.55 15.22
N ALA A 618 4.07 14.97 16.27
CA ALA A 618 2.88 14.15 16.14
C ALA A 618 1.67 14.91 15.56
N VAL A 619 1.44 16.16 16.02
CA VAL A 619 0.35 17.01 15.50
C VAL A 619 0.59 17.40 14.05
N GLU A 620 1.82 17.73 13.67
CA GLU A 620 2.16 18.11 12.28
C GLU A 620 1.89 16.94 11.32
N ILE A 621 2.37 15.74 11.67
CA ILE A 621 2.09 14.54 10.86
C ILE A 621 0.59 14.28 10.77
N ARG A 622 -0.16 14.37 11.88
CA ARG A 622 -1.61 14.12 11.88
C ARG A 622 -2.40 15.19 11.14
N ARG A 623 -1.94 16.45 11.10
CA ARG A 623 -2.55 17.49 10.25
C ARG A 623 -2.41 17.18 8.77
N GLU A 624 -1.24 16.75 8.33
CA GLU A 624 -1.02 16.35 6.94
C GLU A 624 -1.87 15.13 6.57
N LEU A 625 -1.97 14.14 7.47
CA LEU A 625 -2.81 12.96 7.27
C LEU A 625 -4.30 13.32 7.24
N ALA A 626 -4.75 14.21 8.13
CA ALA A 626 -6.14 14.68 8.17
C ALA A 626 -6.52 15.56 6.97
N ALA A 627 -5.56 16.28 6.39
CA ALA A 627 -5.77 17.01 5.14
C ALA A 627 -5.99 16.05 3.96
N LYS A 628 -5.29 14.90 3.96
CA LYS A 628 -5.45 13.86 2.93
C LYS A 628 -6.70 13.00 3.14
N ASN A 629 -7.03 12.67 4.38
CA ASN A 629 -8.19 11.86 4.74
C ASN A 629 -8.81 12.33 6.06
N PRO A 630 -9.73 13.30 6.00
CA PRO A 630 -10.36 13.87 7.18
C PRO A 630 -11.10 12.84 8.06
N ASP A 631 -11.88 11.95 7.46
CA ASP A 631 -12.73 11.01 8.21
C ASP A 631 -11.91 10.00 9.02
N ALA A 632 -10.73 9.58 8.53
CA ALA A 632 -9.88 8.63 9.22
C ALA A 632 -8.99 9.28 10.31
N PHE A 633 -8.49 10.50 10.07
CA PHE A 633 -7.42 11.05 10.91
C PHE A 633 -7.80 12.26 11.76
N ARG A 634 -8.96 12.92 11.52
CA ARG A 634 -9.42 14.02 12.37
C ARG A 634 -9.62 13.62 13.84
N PRO A 635 -10.17 12.43 14.18
CA PRO A 635 -10.24 12.03 15.59
C PRO A 635 -8.86 11.97 16.26
N ASN A 636 -7.88 11.38 15.58
CA ASN A 636 -6.51 11.27 16.08
C ASN A 636 -5.80 12.63 16.17
N LEU A 637 -6.07 13.55 15.24
CA LEU A 637 -5.57 14.92 15.29
C LEU A 637 -6.12 15.64 16.52
N ALA A 638 -7.41 15.52 16.82
CA ALA A 638 -8.03 16.15 17.98
C ALA A 638 -7.41 15.64 19.30
N ILE A 639 -7.16 14.33 19.40
CA ILE A 639 -6.44 13.74 20.57
C ILE A 639 -5.05 14.35 20.71
N SER A 640 -4.27 14.48 19.61
CA SER A 640 -2.94 15.06 19.69
C SER A 640 -2.96 16.56 20.03
N LEU A 641 -3.90 17.31 19.50
CA LEU A 641 -4.07 18.73 19.81
C LEU A 641 -4.42 18.95 21.27
N HIS A 642 -5.30 18.11 21.84
CA HIS A 642 -5.62 18.14 23.25
C HIS A 642 -4.36 17.90 24.12
N THR A 643 -3.56 16.89 23.77
CA THR A 643 -2.29 16.60 24.47
C THR A 643 -1.29 17.75 24.31
N LEU A 644 -1.15 18.30 23.10
CA LEU A 644 -0.26 19.41 22.80
C LEU A 644 -0.65 20.66 23.62
N ALA A 645 -1.95 20.95 23.77
CA ALA A 645 -2.44 22.05 24.60
C ALA A 645 -1.96 21.92 26.06
N ASN A 646 -1.96 20.71 26.60
CA ASN A 646 -1.45 20.46 27.95
C ASN A 646 0.07 20.68 28.02
N ARG A 647 0.86 20.20 27.05
CA ARG A 647 2.32 20.40 27.01
C ARG A 647 2.70 21.88 26.87
N LEU A 648 2.01 22.62 26.01
CA LEU A 648 2.22 24.06 25.83
C LEU A 648 1.93 24.85 27.12
N SER A 649 0.86 24.50 27.84
CA SER A 649 0.55 25.09 29.14
C SER A 649 1.63 24.80 30.19
N GLU A 650 2.13 23.54 30.26
CA GLU A 650 3.23 23.16 31.16
C GLU A 650 4.52 23.95 30.90
N MET A 651 4.72 24.42 29.65
CA MET A 651 5.83 25.27 29.23
C MET A 651 5.55 26.78 29.38
N GLY A 652 4.34 27.16 29.78
CA GLY A 652 3.92 28.53 29.95
C GLY A 652 3.48 29.25 28.64
N ASP A 653 3.43 28.55 27.51
CA ASP A 653 2.88 29.04 26.24
C ASP A 653 1.35 28.97 26.28
N ARG A 654 0.73 29.93 26.95
CA ARG A 654 -0.71 29.98 27.17
C ARG A 654 -1.49 30.25 25.89
N GLU A 655 -0.95 31.08 24.99
CA GLU A 655 -1.61 31.36 23.71
C GLU A 655 -1.63 30.17 22.79
N GLY A 656 -0.50 29.47 22.63
CA GLY A 656 -0.42 28.23 21.86
C GLY A 656 -1.29 27.11 22.45
N ALA A 657 -1.35 26.99 23.79
CA ALA A 657 -2.21 26.05 24.50
C ALA A 657 -3.70 26.31 24.21
N LEU A 658 -4.12 27.57 24.27
CA LEU A 658 -5.49 27.97 23.99
C LEU A 658 -5.87 27.73 22.51
N ALA A 659 -4.97 28.05 21.58
CA ALA A 659 -5.19 27.82 20.15
C ALA A 659 -5.38 26.31 19.84
N SER A 660 -4.49 25.46 20.37
CA SER A 660 -4.59 24.00 20.20
C SER A 660 -5.85 23.41 20.84
N ALA A 661 -6.25 23.89 22.02
CA ALA A 661 -7.47 23.45 22.68
C ALA A 661 -8.74 23.85 21.89
N ARG A 662 -8.79 25.05 21.32
CA ARG A 662 -9.89 25.50 20.45
C ARG A 662 -10.02 24.63 19.20
N GLU A 663 -8.92 24.38 18.50
CA GLU A 663 -8.90 23.52 17.31
C GLU A 663 -9.39 22.09 17.64
N ALA A 664 -8.95 21.50 18.76
CA ALA A 664 -9.44 20.19 19.20
C ALA A 664 -10.95 20.18 19.44
N VAL A 665 -11.49 21.20 20.11
CA VAL A 665 -12.94 21.33 20.38
C VAL A 665 -13.74 21.49 19.08
N GLU A 666 -13.27 22.27 18.12
CA GLU A 666 -13.94 22.43 16.82
C GLU A 666 -14.04 21.08 16.10
N ILE A 667 -12.93 20.33 16.05
CA ILE A 667 -12.92 19.00 15.43
C ILE A 667 -13.90 18.06 16.14
N TYR A 668 -13.88 17.99 17.47
CA TYR A 668 -14.80 17.13 18.20
C TYR A 668 -16.25 17.54 18.12
N ARG A 669 -16.57 18.83 17.98
CA ARG A 669 -17.94 19.31 17.72
C ARG A 669 -18.48 18.77 16.40
N GLU A 670 -17.67 18.84 15.34
CA GLU A 670 -18.06 18.30 14.04
C GLU A 670 -18.22 16.77 14.06
N LEU A 671 -17.31 16.06 14.74
CA LEU A 671 -17.38 14.61 14.89
C LEU A 671 -18.59 14.18 15.73
N ALA A 672 -18.87 14.86 16.84
CA ALA A 672 -20.03 14.60 17.69
C ALA A 672 -21.36 14.91 16.99
N ALA A 673 -21.40 15.90 16.08
CA ALA A 673 -22.57 16.17 15.26
C ALA A 673 -22.89 15.01 14.29
N LYS A 674 -21.85 14.29 13.82
CA LYS A 674 -21.99 13.13 12.94
C LYS A 674 -22.27 11.84 13.72
N ASN A 675 -21.61 11.64 14.86
CA ASN A 675 -21.74 10.46 15.70
C ASN A 675 -21.67 10.83 17.20
N PRO A 676 -22.82 11.24 17.80
CA PRO A 676 -22.87 11.72 19.18
C PRO A 676 -22.39 10.68 20.21
N ASP A 677 -22.83 9.43 20.09
CA ASP A 677 -22.56 8.38 21.06
C ASP A 677 -21.08 8.08 21.20
N THR A 678 -20.33 8.23 20.10
CA THR A 678 -18.88 7.98 20.09
C THR A 678 -18.09 9.17 20.60
N PHE A 679 -18.41 10.40 20.18
CA PHE A 679 -17.53 11.56 20.36
C PHE A 679 -17.98 12.58 21.39
N CYS A 680 -19.18 12.47 21.97
CA CYS A 680 -19.59 13.36 23.06
C CYS A 680 -18.69 13.28 24.32
N PRO A 681 -18.22 12.09 24.75
CA PRO A 681 -17.27 12.01 25.87
C PRO A 681 -15.97 12.75 25.59
N ASP A 682 -15.39 12.60 24.39
CA ASP A 682 -14.14 13.27 23.98
C ASP A 682 -14.34 14.78 23.84
N LEU A 683 -15.49 15.22 23.30
CA LEU A 683 -15.86 16.62 23.25
C LEU A 683 -15.94 17.22 24.66
N ALA A 684 -16.56 16.52 25.62
CA ALA A 684 -16.65 16.99 27.00
C ALA A 684 -15.25 17.16 27.63
N GLY A 685 -14.35 16.18 27.42
CA GLY A 685 -12.96 16.27 27.88
C GLY A 685 -12.20 17.45 27.25
N SER A 686 -12.38 17.67 25.94
CA SER A 686 -11.74 18.79 25.24
C SER A 686 -12.31 20.16 25.66
N LEU A 687 -13.62 20.25 25.92
CA LEU A 687 -14.26 21.47 26.46
C LEU A 687 -13.72 21.79 27.85
N HIS A 688 -13.56 20.79 28.73
CA HIS A 688 -12.94 20.98 30.04
C HIS A 688 -11.49 21.51 29.93
N THR A 689 -10.71 20.97 29.01
CA THR A 689 -9.35 21.48 28.76
C THR A 689 -9.39 22.92 28.24
N LEU A 690 -10.28 23.25 27.32
CA LEU A 690 -10.45 24.62 26.82
C LEU A 690 -10.82 25.57 27.95
N ALA A 691 -11.76 25.22 28.82
CA ALA A 691 -12.16 26.01 29.99
C ALA A 691 -10.97 26.30 30.91
N ASN A 692 -10.12 25.28 31.20
CA ASN A 692 -8.91 25.47 31.95
C ASN A 692 -7.94 26.47 31.30
N ARG A 693 -7.74 26.38 29.96
CA ARG A 693 -6.87 27.33 29.21
C ARG A 693 -7.43 28.76 29.24
N LEU A 694 -8.74 28.92 29.08
CA LEU A 694 -9.39 30.23 29.18
C LEU A 694 -9.23 30.86 30.58
N SER A 695 -9.40 30.04 31.62
CA SER A 695 -9.18 30.47 33.02
C SER A 695 -7.73 30.88 33.27
N GLU A 696 -6.72 30.16 32.72
CA GLU A 696 -5.30 30.54 32.80
C GLU A 696 -4.98 31.86 32.10
N MET A 697 -5.75 32.21 31.07
CA MET A 697 -5.67 33.52 30.37
C MET A 697 -6.43 34.65 31.09
N GLY A 698 -7.19 34.32 32.15
CA GLY A 698 -7.99 35.28 32.89
C GLY A 698 -9.37 35.54 32.32
N ASP A 699 -9.77 34.83 31.26
CA ASP A 699 -11.09 34.90 30.66
C ASP A 699 -12.05 33.97 31.43
N ARG A 700 -12.63 34.50 32.51
CA ARG A 700 -13.55 33.74 33.37
C ARG A 700 -14.98 33.69 32.82
N GLU A 701 -15.34 34.57 31.86
CA GLU A 701 -16.64 34.53 31.20
C GLU A 701 -16.66 33.50 30.06
N GLY A 702 -15.53 33.34 29.36
CA GLY A 702 -15.37 32.34 28.32
C GLY A 702 -15.11 30.91 28.84
N ALA A 703 -14.62 30.77 30.07
CA ALA A 703 -14.33 29.47 30.71
C ALA A 703 -15.60 28.84 31.30
#